data_4f22b50520d8e7a3971d38c19e85cfe2
#
_entry.id   4f22b50520d8e7a3971d38c19e85cfe2
#
_cell.length_a   1.000
_cell.length_b   1.000
_cell.length_c   1.000
_cell.angle_alpha   90.00
_cell.angle_beta   90.00
_cell.angle_gamma   90.00
#
_symmetry.space_group_name_H-M   'P 1'
#
loop_
_entity.id
_entity.type
_entity.pdbx_description
1 polymer ?
#
loop_
_entity_poly.entity_id
_entity_poly.type
_entity_poly.pdbx_seq_one_letter_code
_entity_poly.pdbx_strand_id
1 'polypeptide(L)'
;MAVDGFLLTRTWRDAPDGLQIELWAWSDAGPLRIRVPGAESRCWIERDEPLAAPEGVTREPTPMRLLGAGPVDALRSRRHGALRALRATGARLCESDIRPADRWLMDRGVRAGLRVTPSAGDGSKAGSGAVRTFVDPRVEPATVVPSLAVLSLDLEMRAGTDELYSIAGALAGGDERLARHRPAVPGRGVPAAAVFVVGAGAAERRDGYTLYGARDERHCLERFLAWLALVDPDVLTGWSVVQFDLNFLDAKCRALGVPFSLGRGGARAAVLQPDSPGGTRVARVPGRAVLDGIELVKAALPSFESYSLEAVSRELLGLGKRIAPEADKVGEINRLFRDDKARLADYNATDCTLVNDILERAALVEFAVARATLTGLPLDRLGGAAAAFDNLYLPALHARGVVAPDAVRAIEPPQSPGGHVMDSVPGLHENVLVLDFKSLYPSIVRTWLIDPLGLAEPGDDAVPGLGGASFAREGHILPGLLGELWAARDAARAAGDAPLAQAIKVLMNACYGVFGTDACRFFDLRLAGNIVRRGHEVITATRERVEAAGHRVIYGDTDSLFVVPAGPGAGTGAGTGAGDVLGPEAADALGAELARELDAWWREELRTRHGLESRLEIEFETRYARFLMPTLRGGRTGSKKRYAGLAVRPGAELELVIKGLEAVRGDWTPLARDFQRELLARVLVDGDWEAHVRQTRRALFAGELDDRLVYRRRLRRGGGEHPSRPPAHVQAARKLARPGNWVRYVVTRAGPEPVEALVSAPDHEHYAERQLGPAADAVLGALGTSFAALTDAQLGLF
;
A
#
# COMPACT_ATOMS: atom_id res chain seq x y z
N MET A 1 -26.06 -12.28 28.44
CA MET A 1 -24.72 -11.80 28.81
C MET A 1 -24.16 -11.01 27.64
N ALA A 2 -23.46 -9.91 27.90
CA ALA A 2 -22.74 -9.16 26.88
C ALA A 2 -21.61 -10.00 26.27
N VAL A 3 -21.27 -9.75 25.01
CA VAL A 3 -20.19 -10.45 24.28
C VAL A 3 -19.36 -9.42 23.55
N ASP A 4 -18.05 -9.52 23.72
CA ASP A 4 -17.10 -8.69 22.98
C ASP A 4 -16.76 -9.38 21.66
N GLY A 5 -16.63 -8.59 20.60
CA GLY A 5 -16.35 -9.10 19.27
C GLY A 5 -15.56 -8.11 18.41
N PHE A 6 -14.95 -8.63 17.34
CA PHE A 6 -14.23 -7.86 16.33
C PHE A 6 -14.97 -7.92 15.00
N LEU A 7 -15.27 -6.77 14.42
CA LEU A 7 -16.08 -6.64 13.20
C LEU A 7 -15.35 -7.21 11.99
N LEU A 8 -15.97 -8.22 11.35
CA LEU A 8 -15.47 -8.84 10.12
C LEU A 8 -16.08 -8.20 8.87
N THR A 9 -17.43 -8.20 8.81
CA THR A 9 -18.15 -7.64 7.67
C THR A 9 -19.36 -6.83 8.10
N ARG A 10 -19.74 -5.86 7.26
CA ARG A 10 -20.93 -5.04 7.44
C ARG A 10 -21.64 -4.82 6.12
N THR A 11 -22.94 -4.95 6.13
CA THR A 11 -23.81 -4.76 4.96
C THR A 11 -25.07 -4.01 5.37
N TRP A 12 -25.76 -3.49 4.38
CA TRP A 12 -27.07 -2.87 4.54
C TRP A 12 -27.92 -3.11 3.31
N ARG A 13 -29.20 -3.05 3.49
CA ARG A 13 -30.19 -3.13 2.39
C ARG A 13 -31.48 -2.43 2.77
N ASP A 14 -32.17 -1.86 1.80
CA ASP A 14 -33.55 -1.44 1.95
C ASP A 14 -34.44 -2.69 1.85
N ALA A 15 -35.28 -2.90 2.85
CA ALA A 15 -36.27 -3.98 2.91
C ALA A 15 -37.69 -3.40 3.01
N PRO A 16 -38.76 -4.22 2.83
CA PRO A 16 -40.13 -3.72 2.92
C PRO A 16 -40.45 -3.02 4.24
N ASP A 17 -39.87 -3.50 5.33
CA ASP A 17 -40.01 -3.01 6.70
C ASP A 17 -39.05 -1.89 7.08
N GLY A 18 -38.21 -1.45 6.14
CA GLY A 18 -37.23 -0.37 6.32
C GLY A 18 -35.80 -0.80 6.10
N LEU A 19 -34.87 0.10 6.41
CA LEU A 19 -33.43 -0.15 6.32
C LEU A 19 -33.01 -1.24 7.29
N GLN A 20 -32.34 -2.26 6.79
CA GLN A 20 -31.73 -3.32 7.57
C GLN A 20 -30.21 -3.22 7.51
N ILE A 21 -29.55 -3.21 8.68
CA ILE A 21 -28.10 -3.31 8.80
C ILE A 21 -27.77 -4.71 9.32
N GLU A 22 -26.77 -5.35 8.74
CA GLU A 22 -26.25 -6.63 9.18
C GLU A 22 -24.74 -6.52 9.39
N LEU A 23 -24.29 -6.85 10.61
CA LEU A 23 -22.89 -6.90 11.00
C LEU A 23 -22.52 -8.33 11.37
N TRP A 24 -21.32 -8.72 11.00
CA TRP A 24 -20.72 -9.97 11.43
C TRP A 24 -19.43 -9.69 12.17
N ALA A 25 -19.25 -10.36 13.30
CA ALA A 25 -18.07 -10.20 14.13
C ALA A 25 -17.51 -11.56 14.54
N TRP A 26 -16.21 -11.60 14.72
CA TRP A 26 -15.50 -12.64 15.43
C TRP A 26 -15.72 -12.47 16.96
N SER A 27 -15.76 -13.56 17.72
CA SER A 27 -15.63 -13.54 19.17
C SER A 27 -15.00 -14.84 19.66
N ASP A 28 -14.49 -14.86 20.90
CA ASP A 28 -13.95 -16.08 21.52
C ASP A 28 -15.01 -17.20 21.62
N ALA A 29 -16.29 -16.84 21.68
CA ALA A 29 -17.40 -17.77 21.75
C ALA A 29 -17.94 -18.22 20.38
N GLY A 30 -17.22 -17.85 19.28
CA GLY A 30 -17.61 -18.11 17.90
C GLY A 30 -18.22 -16.89 17.19
N PRO A 31 -18.63 -17.05 15.92
CA PRO A 31 -19.10 -15.94 15.11
C PRO A 31 -20.41 -15.34 15.60
N LEU A 32 -20.46 -14.00 15.59
CA LEU A 32 -21.64 -13.22 15.92
C LEU A 32 -22.28 -12.66 14.66
N ARG A 33 -23.58 -12.71 14.56
CA ARG A 33 -24.39 -12.02 13.58
C ARG A 33 -25.29 -11.01 14.29
N ILE A 34 -25.17 -9.74 13.93
CA ILE A 34 -25.95 -8.65 14.51
C ILE A 34 -26.85 -8.09 13.43
N ARG A 35 -28.14 -8.10 13.66
CA ARG A 35 -29.17 -7.58 12.74
C ARG A 35 -29.85 -6.39 13.40
N VAL A 36 -29.87 -5.25 12.69
CA VAL A 36 -30.56 -4.04 13.11
C VAL A 36 -31.66 -3.75 12.11
N PRO A 37 -32.90 -4.24 12.35
CA PRO A 37 -34.04 -3.97 11.52
C PRO A 37 -34.56 -2.54 11.78
N GLY A 38 -35.14 -1.92 10.77
CA GLY A 38 -35.79 -0.60 10.89
C GLY A 38 -34.81 0.54 11.23
N ALA A 39 -33.52 0.38 10.96
CA ALA A 39 -32.54 1.44 11.09
C ALA A 39 -32.90 2.66 10.23
N GLU A 40 -32.43 3.83 10.63
CA GLU A 40 -32.63 5.06 9.88
C GLU A 40 -31.34 5.45 9.15
N SER A 41 -31.48 5.86 7.90
CA SER A 41 -30.46 6.58 7.17
C SER A 41 -30.63 8.09 7.41
N ARG A 42 -29.50 8.79 7.51
CA ARG A 42 -29.48 10.23 7.79
C ARG A 42 -28.43 10.96 6.94
N CYS A 43 -28.78 12.15 6.48
CA CYS A 43 -27.87 13.16 5.94
C CYS A 43 -28.38 14.55 6.37
N TRP A 44 -27.73 15.60 5.92
CA TRP A 44 -28.13 16.97 6.25
C TRP A 44 -28.28 17.82 4.99
N ILE A 45 -28.98 18.93 5.16
CA ILE A 45 -29.18 19.96 4.15
C ILE A 45 -29.13 21.34 4.82
N GLU A 46 -28.60 22.34 4.14
CA GLU A 46 -28.65 23.72 4.66
C GLU A 46 -30.12 24.15 4.92
N ARG A 47 -30.35 24.85 6.04
CA ARG A 47 -31.73 25.21 6.48
C ARG A 47 -32.49 26.00 5.43
N ASP A 48 -31.80 26.91 4.75
CA ASP A 48 -32.40 27.78 3.75
C ASP A 48 -32.48 27.17 2.35
N GLU A 49 -31.93 25.94 2.17
CA GLU A 49 -32.02 25.22 0.90
C GLU A 49 -33.46 24.77 0.64
N PRO A 50 -34.08 25.19 -0.48
CA PRO A 50 -35.45 24.82 -0.81
C PRO A 50 -35.52 23.33 -1.24
N LEU A 51 -36.06 22.50 -0.39
CA LEU A 51 -36.35 21.13 -0.67
C LEU A 51 -37.69 20.68 -0.10
N ALA A 52 -38.62 20.34 -0.96
CA ALA A 52 -39.81 19.58 -0.56
C ALA A 52 -39.40 18.16 -0.24
N ALA A 53 -39.50 17.73 1.02
CA ALA A 53 -39.15 16.38 1.42
C ALA A 53 -40.10 15.40 0.72
N PRO A 54 -39.57 14.40 -0.05
CA PRO A 54 -40.41 13.39 -0.68
C PRO A 54 -41.04 12.46 0.36
N GLU A 55 -42.04 11.69 -0.06
CA GLU A 55 -42.67 10.68 0.81
C GLU A 55 -41.64 9.74 1.45
N GLY A 56 -41.74 9.57 2.76
CA GLY A 56 -40.84 8.71 3.55
C GLY A 56 -39.50 9.38 3.92
N VAL A 57 -39.35 10.69 3.67
CA VAL A 57 -38.24 11.49 4.18
C VAL A 57 -38.78 12.55 5.14
N THR A 58 -38.24 12.62 6.35
CA THR A 58 -38.53 13.68 7.31
C THR A 58 -37.39 14.71 7.27
N ARG A 59 -37.76 16.01 7.42
CA ARG A 59 -36.81 17.11 7.61
C ARG A 59 -37.01 17.70 8.99
N GLU A 60 -35.95 17.72 9.78
CA GLU A 60 -36.00 18.16 11.18
C GLU A 60 -34.91 19.20 11.46
N PRO A 61 -35.22 20.35 12.11
CA PRO A 61 -34.21 21.31 12.53
C PRO A 61 -33.21 20.66 13.50
N THR A 62 -31.93 21.01 13.36
CA THR A 62 -30.87 20.54 14.26
C THR A 62 -30.05 21.72 14.79
N PRO A 63 -29.36 21.58 15.92
CA PRO A 63 -28.38 22.54 16.39
C PRO A 63 -27.06 22.55 15.60
N MET A 64 -26.95 21.68 14.58
CA MET A 64 -25.74 21.52 13.77
C MET A 64 -25.65 22.65 12.74
N ARG A 65 -24.40 22.92 12.29
CA ARG A 65 -24.11 23.84 11.19
C ARG A 65 -23.20 23.12 10.16
N LEU A 66 -23.27 23.59 8.91
CA LEU A 66 -22.33 23.16 7.87
C LEU A 66 -20.96 23.82 8.10
N LEU A 67 -19.90 23.08 7.85
CA LEU A 67 -18.52 23.54 7.92
C LEU A 67 -18.30 24.84 7.13
N GLY A 68 -17.97 25.92 7.84
CA GLY A 68 -17.80 27.27 7.27
C GLY A 68 -19.07 27.94 6.75
N ALA A 69 -20.26 27.44 7.12
CA ALA A 69 -21.55 27.96 6.65
C ALA A 69 -22.63 27.96 7.77
N GLY A 70 -23.88 28.06 7.38
CA GLY A 70 -25.03 28.25 8.25
C GLY A 70 -25.58 26.95 8.89
N PRO A 71 -26.73 27.08 9.60
CA PRO A 71 -27.40 25.96 10.24
C PRO A 71 -27.91 24.93 9.23
N VAL A 72 -27.99 23.69 9.65
CA VAL A 72 -28.51 22.60 8.84
C VAL A 72 -29.69 21.89 9.49
N ASP A 73 -30.55 21.32 8.64
CA ASP A 73 -31.61 20.42 9.05
C ASP A 73 -31.23 18.96 8.74
N ALA A 74 -31.63 18.01 9.59
CA ALA A 74 -31.46 16.61 9.33
C ALA A 74 -32.53 16.07 8.38
N LEU A 75 -32.11 15.33 7.37
CA LEU A 75 -33.00 14.50 6.54
C LEU A 75 -32.87 13.06 6.99
N ARG A 76 -33.98 12.44 7.37
CA ARG A 76 -34.04 11.07 7.84
C ARG A 76 -34.99 10.22 6.99
N SER A 77 -34.67 8.95 6.80
CA SER A 77 -35.54 8.00 6.14
C SER A 77 -35.25 6.58 6.59
N ARG A 78 -36.30 5.78 6.67
CA ARG A 78 -36.17 4.32 6.84
C ARG A 78 -35.74 3.61 5.56
N ARG A 79 -35.60 4.32 4.44
CA ARG A 79 -35.09 3.80 3.15
C ARG A 79 -33.95 4.69 2.70
N HIS A 80 -32.76 4.12 2.64
CA HIS A 80 -31.60 4.84 2.14
C HIS A 80 -31.73 5.28 0.68
N GLY A 81 -32.42 4.46 -0.13
CA GLY A 81 -32.72 4.78 -1.52
C GLY A 81 -33.47 6.09 -1.69
N ALA A 82 -34.35 6.47 -0.74
CA ALA A 82 -35.06 7.74 -0.78
C ALA A 82 -34.12 8.94 -0.59
N LEU A 83 -33.19 8.86 0.37
CA LEU A 83 -32.16 9.93 0.54
C LEU A 83 -31.20 9.97 -0.66
N ARG A 84 -30.82 8.80 -1.19
CA ARG A 84 -29.95 8.75 -2.38
C ARG A 84 -30.62 9.38 -3.61
N ALA A 85 -31.93 9.22 -3.78
CA ALA A 85 -32.67 9.83 -4.88
C ALA A 85 -32.63 11.37 -4.84
N LEU A 86 -32.51 11.97 -3.65
CA LEU A 86 -32.40 13.45 -3.50
C LEU A 86 -31.15 14.02 -4.16
N ARG A 87 -30.08 13.25 -4.32
CA ARG A 87 -28.88 13.70 -5.06
C ARG A 87 -29.19 14.04 -6.52
N ALA A 88 -30.15 13.35 -7.13
CA ALA A 88 -30.55 13.58 -8.51
C ALA A 88 -31.39 14.88 -8.67
N THR A 89 -31.90 15.45 -7.58
CA THR A 89 -32.64 16.73 -7.62
C THR A 89 -31.74 17.96 -7.70
N GLY A 90 -30.43 17.79 -7.55
CA GLY A 90 -29.48 18.89 -7.48
C GLY A 90 -29.40 19.58 -6.11
N ALA A 91 -30.12 19.07 -5.07
CA ALA A 91 -30.06 19.59 -3.72
C ALA A 91 -28.66 19.42 -3.12
N ARG A 92 -28.14 20.43 -2.45
CA ARG A 92 -26.83 20.43 -1.80
C ARG A 92 -26.89 19.69 -0.47
N LEU A 93 -26.74 18.35 -0.56
CA LEU A 93 -26.74 17.46 0.60
C LEU A 93 -25.37 17.44 1.27
N CYS A 94 -25.39 17.16 2.57
CA CYS A 94 -24.20 17.03 3.40
C CYS A 94 -24.11 15.61 3.96
N GLU A 95 -22.94 14.96 3.82
CA GLU A 95 -22.64 13.59 4.28
C GLU A 95 -23.65 12.54 3.81
N SER A 96 -24.32 12.78 2.66
CA SER A 96 -25.27 11.85 2.07
C SER A 96 -24.58 10.64 1.40
N ASP A 97 -23.29 10.74 1.15
CA ASP A 97 -22.43 9.73 0.55
C ASP A 97 -21.90 8.68 1.55
N ILE A 98 -22.14 8.88 2.86
CA ILE A 98 -21.74 7.92 3.88
C ILE A 98 -22.72 6.76 3.90
N ARG A 99 -22.17 5.54 3.83
CA ARG A 99 -22.98 4.33 3.84
C ARG A 99 -23.73 4.15 5.16
N PRO A 100 -24.98 3.67 5.16
CA PRO A 100 -25.79 3.54 6.37
C PRO A 100 -25.12 2.74 7.50
N ALA A 101 -24.48 1.62 7.19
CA ALA A 101 -23.80 0.81 8.19
C ALA A 101 -22.57 1.53 8.79
N ASP A 102 -21.85 2.31 7.97
CA ASP A 102 -20.71 3.11 8.44
C ASP A 102 -21.20 4.25 9.35
N ARG A 103 -22.27 4.97 8.96
CA ARG A 103 -22.89 5.99 9.78
C ARG A 103 -23.36 5.44 11.12
N TRP A 104 -24.04 4.31 11.09
CA TRP A 104 -24.57 3.67 12.29
C TRP A 104 -23.46 3.31 13.32
N LEU A 105 -22.30 2.86 12.82
CA LEU A 105 -21.12 2.56 13.63
C LEU A 105 -20.44 3.84 14.14
N MET A 106 -20.26 4.85 13.27
CA MET A 106 -19.69 6.17 13.64
C MET A 106 -20.48 6.82 14.77
N ASP A 107 -21.81 6.85 14.65
CA ASP A 107 -22.71 7.46 15.66
C ASP A 107 -22.60 6.79 17.04
N ARG A 108 -22.04 5.56 17.10
CA ARG A 108 -21.79 4.79 18.34
C ARG A 108 -20.34 4.78 18.78
N GLY A 109 -19.46 5.46 18.06
CA GLY A 109 -18.02 5.43 18.31
C GLY A 109 -17.38 4.07 18.06
N VAL A 110 -18.07 3.14 17.37
CA VAL A 110 -17.56 1.79 17.08
C VAL A 110 -16.70 1.81 15.84
N ARG A 111 -15.43 1.41 15.98
CA ARG A 111 -14.50 1.24 14.83
C ARG A 111 -14.45 -0.22 14.38
N ALA A 112 -13.79 -1.09 15.13
CA ALA A 112 -13.69 -2.52 14.81
C ALA A 112 -14.06 -3.41 16.01
N GLY A 113 -13.58 -3.09 17.20
CA GLY A 113 -13.96 -3.77 18.43
C GLY A 113 -15.32 -3.28 18.95
N LEU A 114 -16.18 -4.18 19.34
CA LEU A 114 -17.53 -3.89 19.79
C LEU A 114 -17.96 -4.81 20.93
N ARG A 115 -18.82 -4.28 21.81
CA ARG A 115 -19.53 -5.03 22.84
C ARG A 115 -21.00 -5.11 22.49
N VAL A 116 -21.52 -6.33 22.41
CA VAL A 116 -22.92 -6.63 22.08
C VAL A 116 -23.66 -7.03 23.36
N THR A 117 -24.65 -6.25 23.77
CA THR A 117 -25.52 -6.55 24.90
C THR A 117 -26.93 -6.86 24.37
N PRO A 118 -27.47 -8.06 24.62
CA PRO A 118 -28.81 -8.40 24.16
C PRO A 118 -29.88 -7.43 24.70
N SER A 119 -30.84 -7.06 23.86
CA SER A 119 -32.03 -6.32 24.30
C SER A 119 -33.02 -7.22 25.08
N ALA A 120 -33.87 -6.62 25.91
CA ALA A 120 -34.94 -7.35 26.59
C ALA A 120 -35.91 -7.92 25.54
N GLY A 121 -36.00 -9.26 25.45
CA GLY A 121 -36.79 -9.94 24.43
C GLY A 121 -35.98 -10.51 23.26
N ASP A 122 -34.68 -10.31 23.24
CA ASP A 122 -33.79 -10.90 22.23
C ASP A 122 -33.73 -12.42 22.39
N GLY A 123 -34.45 -13.13 21.51
CA GLY A 123 -34.47 -14.59 21.45
C GLY A 123 -33.15 -15.15 20.88
N SER A 124 -32.01 -14.77 21.46
CA SER A 124 -30.71 -15.29 21.03
C SER A 124 -30.66 -16.81 21.14
N LYS A 125 -30.96 -17.50 20.05
CA LYS A 125 -30.82 -18.95 19.97
C LYS A 125 -29.33 -19.26 19.77
N ALA A 126 -28.69 -19.67 20.82
CA ALA A 126 -27.40 -20.33 20.76
C ALA A 126 -27.63 -21.75 20.17
N GLY A 127 -27.42 -21.92 18.88
CA GLY A 127 -27.23 -23.23 18.27
C GLY A 127 -25.85 -23.75 18.65
N SER A 128 -25.73 -25.01 19.03
CA SER A 128 -24.45 -25.65 19.30
C SER A 128 -23.53 -25.60 18.07
N GLY A 129 -22.42 -24.87 18.16
CA GLY A 129 -21.47 -24.63 17.06
C GLY A 129 -22.01 -23.70 15.96
N ALA A 130 -23.14 -23.07 16.19
CA ALA A 130 -23.84 -22.21 15.24
C ALA A 130 -23.58 -20.74 15.56
N VAL A 131 -23.69 -19.94 14.52
CA VAL A 131 -23.66 -18.48 14.55
C VAL A 131 -24.63 -17.93 15.61
N ARG A 132 -24.13 -17.17 16.56
CA ARG A 132 -24.97 -16.47 17.54
C ARG A 132 -25.57 -15.23 16.90
N THR A 133 -26.90 -15.20 16.80
CA THR A 133 -27.60 -14.07 16.17
C THR A 133 -28.24 -13.17 17.23
N PHE A 134 -27.99 -11.88 17.14
CA PHE A 134 -28.61 -10.84 17.96
C PHE A 134 -29.47 -9.95 17.06
N VAL A 135 -30.66 -9.59 17.52
CA VAL A 135 -31.58 -8.71 16.81
C VAL A 135 -31.77 -7.45 17.62
N ASP A 136 -31.41 -6.32 17.03
CA ASP A 136 -31.45 -4.98 17.62
C ASP A 136 -30.80 -4.90 19.04
N PRO A 137 -29.60 -5.43 19.22
CA PRO A 137 -28.90 -5.35 20.49
C PRO A 137 -28.35 -3.95 20.75
N ARG A 138 -28.02 -3.64 22.00
CA ARG A 138 -27.13 -2.50 22.29
C ARG A 138 -25.72 -2.84 21.87
N VAL A 139 -25.11 -1.94 21.10
CA VAL A 139 -23.73 -2.07 20.61
C VAL A 139 -22.93 -0.87 21.03
N GLU A 140 -21.78 -1.11 21.68
CA GLU A 140 -20.87 -0.11 22.22
C GLU A 140 -19.43 -0.41 21.77
N PRO A 141 -18.52 0.58 21.75
CA PRO A 141 -17.11 0.32 21.46
C PRO A 141 -16.47 -0.57 22.52
N ALA A 142 -15.56 -1.43 22.09
CA ALA A 142 -14.75 -2.28 22.97
C ALA A 142 -13.34 -2.44 22.40
N THR A 143 -12.37 -2.71 23.25
CA THR A 143 -11.02 -3.09 22.84
C THR A 143 -10.96 -4.60 22.69
N VAL A 144 -10.74 -5.07 21.47
CA VAL A 144 -10.70 -6.51 21.14
C VAL A 144 -9.50 -6.80 20.26
N VAL A 145 -8.71 -7.79 20.65
CA VAL A 145 -7.63 -8.35 19.80
C VAL A 145 -8.11 -9.71 19.30
N PRO A 146 -8.50 -9.83 18.04
CA PRO A 146 -9.06 -11.07 17.52
C PRO A 146 -7.98 -12.09 17.21
N SER A 147 -8.28 -13.37 17.43
CA SER A 147 -7.50 -14.51 16.97
C SER A 147 -8.16 -15.11 15.72
N LEU A 148 -7.94 -14.51 14.55
CA LEU A 148 -8.63 -14.85 13.31
C LEU A 148 -8.15 -16.18 12.71
N ALA A 149 -9.08 -17.01 12.26
CA ALA A 149 -8.81 -18.20 11.45
C ALA A 149 -8.70 -17.77 9.98
N VAL A 150 -7.50 -17.83 9.41
CA VAL A 150 -7.18 -17.38 8.05
C VAL A 150 -7.00 -18.57 7.14
N LEU A 151 -7.72 -18.61 6.03
CA LEU A 151 -7.64 -19.65 5.02
C LEU A 151 -7.21 -19.05 3.68
N SER A 152 -6.06 -19.48 3.18
CA SER A 152 -5.65 -19.20 1.81
C SER A 152 -6.33 -20.16 0.84
N LEU A 153 -6.69 -19.65 -0.32
CA LEU A 153 -7.22 -20.43 -1.42
C LEU A 153 -6.50 -20.10 -2.73
N ASP A 154 -6.41 -21.09 -3.60
CA ASP A 154 -5.83 -20.97 -4.93
C ASP A 154 -6.53 -21.97 -5.87
N LEU A 155 -6.58 -21.66 -7.16
CA LEU A 155 -7.18 -22.53 -8.15
C LEU A 155 -6.32 -22.66 -9.41
N GLU A 156 -6.37 -23.83 -10.03
CA GLU A 156 -5.76 -24.06 -11.30
C GLU A 156 -6.81 -24.33 -12.38
N MET A 157 -6.60 -23.72 -13.53
CA MET A 157 -7.52 -23.78 -14.67
C MET A 157 -6.76 -23.83 -15.99
N ARG A 158 -7.43 -24.27 -17.04
CA ARG A 158 -6.88 -24.21 -18.40
C ARG A 158 -6.80 -22.76 -18.86
N ALA A 159 -5.62 -22.31 -19.16
CA ALA A 159 -5.41 -20.94 -19.62
C ALA A 159 -6.19 -20.61 -20.89
N GLY A 160 -6.89 -19.47 -20.88
CA GLY A 160 -7.69 -19.01 -22.03
C GLY A 160 -9.04 -19.72 -22.18
N THR A 161 -9.44 -20.56 -21.22
CA THR A 161 -10.74 -21.21 -21.15
C THR A 161 -11.35 -20.99 -19.76
N ASP A 162 -12.53 -21.59 -19.53
CA ASP A 162 -13.19 -21.62 -18.24
C ASP A 162 -13.14 -23.03 -17.60
N GLU A 163 -12.27 -23.92 -18.09
CA GLU A 163 -12.13 -25.29 -17.58
C GLU A 163 -11.38 -25.29 -16.24
N LEU A 164 -12.05 -25.74 -15.18
CA LEU A 164 -11.49 -25.87 -13.83
C LEU A 164 -10.72 -27.18 -13.67
N TYR A 165 -9.49 -27.11 -13.17
CA TYR A 165 -8.66 -28.27 -12.90
C TYR A 165 -8.64 -28.66 -11.43
N SER A 166 -8.39 -27.68 -10.54
CA SER A 166 -8.34 -27.92 -9.11
C SER A 166 -8.67 -26.66 -8.28
N ILE A 167 -9.08 -26.90 -7.04
CA ILE A 167 -9.26 -25.86 -6.01
C ILE A 167 -8.50 -26.34 -4.77
N ALA A 168 -7.58 -25.51 -4.26
CA ALA A 168 -6.88 -25.76 -3.01
C ALA A 168 -7.33 -24.78 -1.93
N GLY A 169 -7.26 -25.20 -0.68
CA GLY A 169 -7.40 -24.33 0.47
C GLY A 169 -6.52 -24.82 1.61
N ALA A 170 -5.90 -23.90 2.33
CA ALA A 170 -5.06 -24.19 3.48
C ALA A 170 -5.29 -23.18 4.62
N LEU A 171 -5.64 -23.69 5.80
CA LEU A 171 -5.77 -22.91 7.01
C LEU A 171 -4.38 -22.60 7.57
N ALA A 172 -4.07 -21.33 7.83
CA ALA A 172 -2.84 -20.92 8.49
C ALA A 172 -2.74 -21.56 9.89
N GLY A 173 -1.59 -22.10 10.24
CA GLY A 173 -1.40 -22.87 11.49
C GLY A 173 -1.96 -24.30 11.47
N GLY A 174 -2.42 -24.78 10.31
CA GLY A 174 -2.73 -26.19 10.05
C GLY A 174 -3.77 -26.83 10.97
N ASP A 175 -3.62 -28.14 11.22
CA ASP A 175 -4.57 -28.95 12.02
C ASP A 175 -4.66 -28.48 13.48
N GLU A 176 -3.59 -27.97 14.07
CA GLU A 176 -3.60 -27.41 15.43
C GLU A 176 -4.47 -26.17 15.53
N ARG A 177 -4.39 -25.31 14.53
CA ARG A 177 -5.25 -24.12 14.45
C ARG A 177 -6.70 -24.51 14.28
N LEU A 178 -6.96 -25.47 13.40
CA LEU A 178 -8.33 -25.98 13.17
C LEU A 178 -8.94 -26.55 14.46
N ALA A 179 -8.17 -27.35 15.20
CA ALA A 179 -8.61 -27.92 16.47
C ALA A 179 -8.97 -26.85 17.52
N ARG A 180 -8.19 -25.77 17.60
CA ARG A 180 -8.49 -24.62 18.49
C ARG A 180 -9.69 -23.81 18.03
N HIS A 181 -9.81 -23.59 16.72
CA HIS A 181 -10.88 -22.80 16.12
C HIS A 181 -12.23 -23.52 16.13
N ARG A 182 -12.22 -24.87 16.00
CA ARG A 182 -13.44 -25.71 15.90
C ARG A 182 -13.38 -26.93 16.85
N PRO A 183 -13.31 -26.71 18.15
CA PRO A 183 -13.16 -27.81 19.13
C PRO A 183 -14.36 -28.76 19.15
N ALA A 184 -15.51 -28.35 18.64
CA ALA A 184 -16.77 -29.13 18.66
C ALA A 184 -17.03 -29.95 17.37
N VAL A 185 -16.05 -30.14 16.49
CA VAL A 185 -16.12 -31.08 15.34
C VAL A 185 -15.33 -32.37 15.67
N PRO A 186 -15.77 -33.18 16.67
CA PRO A 186 -15.09 -34.39 17.05
C PRO A 186 -15.36 -35.49 15.99
N GLY A 187 -14.33 -36.17 15.57
CA GLY A 187 -14.44 -37.46 14.92
C GLY A 187 -14.69 -37.47 13.40
N ARG A 188 -14.86 -36.35 12.76
CA ARG A 188 -14.75 -36.27 11.30
C ARG A 188 -13.40 -35.64 11.00
N GLY A 189 -12.44 -36.41 10.53
CA GLY A 189 -11.11 -35.93 10.14
C GLY A 189 -11.18 -34.92 9.00
N VAL A 190 -11.70 -33.69 9.30
CA VAL A 190 -11.67 -32.56 8.38
C VAL A 190 -10.24 -32.07 8.39
N PRO A 191 -9.53 -32.14 7.27
CA PRO A 191 -8.17 -31.62 7.22
C PRO A 191 -8.18 -30.09 7.19
N ALA A 192 -7.15 -29.48 7.81
CA ALA A 192 -6.94 -28.04 7.76
C ALA A 192 -6.55 -27.56 6.33
N ALA A 193 -5.98 -28.46 5.52
CA ALA A 193 -5.69 -28.18 4.12
C ALA A 193 -6.22 -29.30 3.22
N ALA A 194 -6.81 -28.90 2.09
CA ALA A 194 -7.39 -29.82 1.12
C ALA A 194 -7.22 -29.30 -0.31
N VAL A 195 -7.03 -30.23 -1.24
CA VAL A 195 -7.03 -29.95 -2.68
C VAL A 195 -8.09 -30.84 -3.36
N PHE A 196 -8.94 -30.20 -4.13
CA PHE A 196 -10.03 -30.85 -4.88
C PHE A 196 -9.63 -30.84 -6.36
N VAL A 197 -9.45 -32.02 -6.97
CA VAL A 197 -8.96 -32.15 -8.35
C VAL A 197 -9.99 -32.91 -9.20
N VAL A 198 -10.35 -32.32 -10.34
CA VAL A 198 -11.28 -32.93 -11.31
C VAL A 198 -10.66 -34.17 -11.94
N GLY A 199 -11.41 -35.29 -11.93
CA GLY A 199 -10.96 -36.57 -12.49
C GLY A 199 -9.82 -37.26 -11.72
N ALA A 200 -9.51 -36.85 -10.50
CA ALA A 200 -8.61 -37.60 -9.61
C ALA A 200 -9.35 -38.78 -8.95
N GLY A 201 -8.59 -39.70 -8.38
CA GLY A 201 -9.07 -40.95 -7.74
C GLY A 201 -9.72 -40.72 -6.36
N ALA A 202 -9.66 -41.77 -5.51
CA ALA A 202 -10.14 -41.70 -4.12
C ALA A 202 -9.36 -40.69 -3.29
N ALA A 203 -9.95 -40.32 -2.13
CA ALA A 203 -9.29 -39.42 -1.20
C ALA A 203 -7.96 -40.01 -0.70
N GLU A 204 -6.90 -39.20 -0.73
CA GLU A 204 -5.55 -39.56 -0.33
C GLU A 204 -4.97 -38.51 0.62
N ARG A 205 -4.43 -38.97 1.77
CA ARG A 205 -3.69 -38.08 2.66
C ARG A 205 -2.27 -37.93 2.14
N ARG A 206 -1.86 -36.71 1.92
CA ARG A 206 -0.51 -36.32 1.45
C ARG A 206 0.19 -35.48 2.52
N ASP A 207 1.44 -35.13 2.26
CA ASP A 207 2.21 -34.28 3.16
C ASP A 207 1.58 -32.86 3.24
N GLY A 208 1.07 -32.54 4.43
CA GLY A 208 0.46 -31.24 4.71
C GLY A 208 -0.99 -31.04 4.24
N TYR A 209 -1.59 -31.92 3.44
CA TYR A 209 -2.98 -31.74 2.97
C TYR A 209 -3.67 -33.07 2.63
N THR A 210 -4.99 -33.03 2.36
CA THR A 210 -5.72 -34.16 1.81
C THR A 210 -6.17 -33.86 0.38
N LEU A 211 -5.79 -34.75 -0.56
CA LEU A 211 -6.27 -34.73 -1.94
C LEU A 211 -7.64 -35.38 -2.02
N TYR A 212 -8.58 -34.70 -2.63
CA TYR A 212 -9.93 -35.18 -2.91
C TYR A 212 -10.21 -35.20 -4.41
N GLY A 213 -10.49 -36.38 -4.98
CA GLY A 213 -10.96 -36.45 -6.35
C GLY A 213 -12.40 -35.94 -6.53
N ALA A 214 -12.67 -35.33 -7.65
CA ALA A 214 -14.01 -34.94 -8.06
C ALA A 214 -14.32 -35.49 -9.45
N ARG A 215 -15.52 -36.02 -9.68
CA ARG A 215 -15.91 -36.61 -10.96
C ARG A 215 -16.00 -35.58 -12.10
N ASP A 216 -16.37 -34.35 -11.77
CA ASP A 216 -16.54 -33.23 -12.68
C ASP A 216 -16.35 -31.90 -11.92
N GLU A 217 -16.36 -30.77 -12.66
CA GLU A 217 -16.18 -29.44 -12.10
C GLU A 217 -17.27 -29.06 -11.08
N ARG A 218 -18.53 -29.42 -11.33
CA ARG A 218 -19.65 -29.18 -10.40
C ARG A 218 -19.39 -29.87 -9.06
N HIS A 219 -19.04 -31.14 -9.10
CA HIS A 219 -18.72 -31.91 -7.89
C HIS A 219 -17.47 -31.38 -7.18
N CYS A 220 -16.49 -30.85 -7.93
CA CYS A 220 -15.33 -30.16 -7.35
C CYS A 220 -15.75 -28.94 -6.52
N LEU A 221 -16.59 -28.07 -7.09
CA LEU A 221 -17.14 -26.89 -6.41
C LEU A 221 -17.97 -27.30 -5.17
N GLU A 222 -18.88 -28.26 -5.32
CA GLU A 222 -19.76 -28.70 -4.22
C GLU A 222 -18.94 -29.27 -3.04
N ARG A 223 -17.88 -30.05 -3.32
CA ARG A 223 -16.98 -30.60 -2.28
C ARG A 223 -16.17 -29.50 -1.60
N PHE A 224 -15.61 -28.58 -2.36
CA PHE A 224 -14.87 -27.47 -1.82
C PHE A 224 -15.77 -26.60 -0.91
N LEU A 225 -16.95 -26.22 -1.35
CA LEU A 225 -17.89 -25.42 -0.57
C LEU A 225 -18.32 -26.13 0.72
N ALA A 226 -18.56 -27.44 0.67
CA ALA A 226 -18.90 -28.24 1.84
C ALA A 226 -17.73 -28.32 2.84
N TRP A 227 -16.50 -28.51 2.37
CA TRP A 227 -15.30 -28.47 3.21
C TRP A 227 -15.07 -27.10 3.84
N LEU A 228 -15.19 -26.01 3.05
CA LEU A 228 -15.07 -24.64 3.54
C LEU A 228 -16.06 -24.32 4.67
N ALA A 229 -17.30 -24.83 4.56
CA ALA A 229 -18.30 -24.67 5.60
C ALA A 229 -17.95 -25.40 6.89
N LEU A 230 -17.22 -26.52 6.82
CA LEU A 230 -16.73 -27.26 7.99
C LEU A 230 -15.52 -26.59 8.66
N VAL A 231 -14.56 -26.08 7.85
CA VAL A 231 -13.40 -25.33 8.35
C VAL A 231 -13.85 -23.99 8.96
N ASP A 232 -14.82 -23.32 8.33
CA ASP A 232 -15.46 -22.06 8.77
C ASP A 232 -14.45 -20.94 9.14
N PRO A 233 -13.55 -20.54 8.23
CA PRO A 233 -12.56 -19.51 8.53
C PRO A 233 -13.21 -18.12 8.73
N ASP A 234 -12.51 -17.23 9.42
CA ASP A 234 -12.90 -15.82 9.59
C ASP A 234 -12.49 -14.97 8.40
N VAL A 235 -11.36 -15.33 7.81
CA VAL A 235 -10.72 -14.64 6.69
C VAL A 235 -10.46 -15.62 5.54
N LEU A 236 -10.82 -15.19 4.34
CA LEU A 236 -10.38 -15.81 3.09
C LEU A 236 -9.26 -14.97 2.50
N THR A 237 -8.19 -15.59 2.05
CA THR A 237 -7.07 -14.94 1.40
C THR A 237 -6.55 -15.74 0.21
N GLY A 238 -5.59 -15.20 -0.51
CA GLY A 238 -4.92 -15.81 -1.65
C GLY A 238 -4.16 -14.76 -2.44
N TRP A 239 -3.44 -15.16 -3.48
CA TRP A 239 -2.63 -14.26 -4.27
C TRP A 239 -3.40 -13.70 -5.46
N SER A 240 -3.85 -12.44 -5.40
CA SER A 240 -4.82 -11.85 -6.35
C SER A 240 -6.21 -12.49 -6.28
N VAL A 241 -6.57 -12.95 -5.11
CA VAL A 241 -7.76 -13.79 -4.86
C VAL A 241 -9.07 -13.17 -5.33
N VAL A 242 -9.22 -11.86 -5.18
CA VAL A 242 -10.46 -11.17 -5.57
C VAL A 242 -10.54 -11.00 -7.08
N GLN A 243 -9.43 -10.60 -7.71
CA GLN A 243 -9.42 -10.29 -9.14
C GLN A 243 -9.44 -11.54 -10.02
N PHE A 244 -8.91 -12.66 -9.51
CA PHE A 244 -8.79 -13.92 -10.24
C PHE A 244 -9.66 -15.03 -9.64
N ASP A 245 -9.29 -15.64 -8.52
CA ASP A 245 -9.89 -16.87 -8.00
C ASP A 245 -11.38 -16.74 -7.68
N LEU A 246 -11.76 -15.78 -6.85
CA LEU A 246 -13.17 -15.59 -6.48
C LEU A 246 -14.01 -15.12 -7.65
N ASN A 247 -13.46 -14.32 -8.56
CA ASN A 247 -14.15 -13.92 -9.77
C ASN A 247 -14.41 -15.11 -10.71
N PHE A 248 -13.43 -16.00 -10.86
CA PHE A 248 -13.60 -17.24 -11.62
C PHE A 248 -14.62 -18.16 -10.97
N LEU A 249 -14.51 -18.39 -9.66
CA LEU A 249 -15.46 -19.24 -8.91
C LEU A 249 -16.89 -18.72 -8.98
N ASP A 250 -17.13 -17.41 -8.85
CA ASP A 250 -18.46 -16.82 -8.99
C ASP A 250 -19.04 -17.06 -10.39
N ALA A 251 -18.24 -16.85 -11.44
CA ALA A 251 -18.65 -17.10 -12.81
C ALA A 251 -18.92 -18.59 -13.07
N LYS A 252 -18.05 -19.50 -12.59
CA LYS A 252 -18.17 -20.95 -12.77
C LYS A 252 -19.36 -21.50 -11.98
N CYS A 253 -19.57 -21.06 -10.74
CA CYS A 253 -20.75 -21.42 -9.95
C CYS A 253 -22.04 -21.03 -10.66
N ARG A 254 -22.09 -19.86 -11.26
CA ARG A 254 -23.23 -19.37 -12.03
C ARG A 254 -23.48 -20.20 -13.29
N ALA A 255 -22.41 -20.53 -14.03
CA ALA A 255 -22.48 -21.34 -15.24
C ALA A 255 -22.99 -22.78 -14.97
N LEU A 256 -22.57 -23.37 -13.85
CA LEU A 256 -22.90 -24.72 -13.46
C LEU A 256 -24.16 -24.81 -12.56
N GLY A 257 -24.84 -23.69 -12.24
CA GLY A 257 -26.01 -23.66 -11.36
C GLY A 257 -25.70 -24.09 -9.92
N VAL A 258 -24.47 -23.91 -9.43
CA VAL A 258 -24.05 -24.12 -8.05
C VAL A 258 -24.18 -22.81 -7.28
N PRO A 259 -24.86 -22.77 -6.12
CA PRO A 259 -24.89 -21.56 -5.30
C PRO A 259 -23.47 -21.15 -4.84
N PHE A 260 -23.08 -19.91 -5.10
CA PHE A 260 -21.79 -19.37 -4.64
C PHE A 260 -21.84 -19.06 -3.12
N SER A 261 -21.86 -20.11 -2.30
CA SER A 261 -22.16 -20.09 -0.86
C SER A 261 -20.89 -20.04 -0.01
N LEU A 262 -20.01 -19.04 -0.24
CA LEU A 262 -18.80 -18.83 0.57
C LEU A 262 -19.08 -18.18 1.94
N GLY A 263 -20.24 -17.55 2.12
CA GLY A 263 -20.59 -16.88 3.38
C GLY A 263 -20.96 -17.88 4.50
N ARG A 264 -20.87 -17.40 5.75
CA ARG A 264 -21.28 -18.18 6.92
C ARG A 264 -22.75 -18.57 6.89
N GLY A 265 -23.04 -19.78 7.35
CA GLY A 265 -24.39 -20.33 7.30
C GLY A 265 -24.92 -20.54 5.88
N GLY A 266 -24.05 -20.72 4.89
CA GLY A 266 -24.44 -20.90 3.49
C GLY A 266 -24.88 -19.61 2.79
N ALA A 267 -24.57 -18.45 3.35
CA ALA A 267 -24.92 -17.17 2.73
C ALA A 267 -24.20 -17.00 1.39
N ARG A 268 -24.93 -16.45 0.41
CA ARG A 268 -24.36 -16.22 -0.92
C ARG A 268 -23.32 -15.10 -0.89
N ALA A 269 -22.19 -15.38 -1.50
CA ALA A 269 -21.16 -14.39 -1.81
C ALA A 269 -21.42 -13.78 -3.20
N ALA A 270 -20.75 -12.67 -3.49
CA ALA A 270 -20.76 -12.03 -4.80
C ALA A 270 -19.43 -11.33 -5.07
N VAL A 271 -18.97 -11.35 -6.31
CA VAL A 271 -17.87 -10.51 -6.78
C VAL A 271 -18.45 -9.37 -7.61
N LEU A 272 -18.35 -8.16 -7.06
CA LEU A 272 -18.87 -6.96 -7.69
C LEU A 272 -17.87 -6.41 -8.70
N GLN A 273 -18.38 -6.05 -9.88
CA GLN A 273 -17.59 -5.35 -10.88
C GLN A 273 -17.37 -3.89 -10.46
N PRO A 274 -16.29 -3.26 -10.88
CA PRO A 274 -16.03 -1.87 -10.55
C PRO A 274 -17.06 -0.95 -11.26
N ASP A 275 -17.43 0.14 -10.58
CA ASP A 275 -18.35 1.16 -11.13
C ASP A 275 -17.70 2.02 -12.24
N SER A 276 -16.38 1.97 -12.38
CA SER A 276 -15.61 2.74 -13.37
C SER A 276 -14.60 1.89 -14.14
N PRO A 277 -14.29 2.23 -15.40
CA PRO A 277 -13.23 1.57 -16.14
C PRO A 277 -11.88 1.64 -15.40
N GLY A 278 -11.24 0.49 -15.24
CA GLY A 278 -9.95 0.39 -14.51
C GLY A 278 -10.06 0.26 -12.99
N GLY A 279 -11.26 0.29 -12.42
CA GLY A 279 -11.48 -0.02 -11.00
C GLY A 279 -11.19 -1.48 -10.66
N THR A 280 -11.06 -1.78 -9.38
CA THR A 280 -10.84 -3.13 -8.85
C THR A 280 -12.15 -3.79 -8.44
N ARG A 281 -12.25 -5.11 -8.64
CA ARG A 281 -13.38 -5.89 -8.14
C ARG A 281 -13.39 -5.95 -6.62
N VAL A 282 -14.57 -6.11 -6.05
CA VAL A 282 -14.77 -6.26 -4.61
C VAL A 282 -15.53 -7.54 -4.33
N ALA A 283 -15.00 -8.41 -3.48
CA ALA A 283 -15.70 -9.59 -3.01
C ALA A 283 -16.56 -9.24 -1.78
N ARG A 284 -17.81 -9.70 -1.77
CA ARG A 284 -18.69 -9.63 -0.60
C ARG A 284 -18.99 -11.05 -0.15
N VAL A 285 -18.46 -11.42 1.00
CA VAL A 285 -18.66 -12.74 1.61
C VAL A 285 -19.25 -12.54 3.01
N PRO A 286 -20.56 -12.71 3.19
CA PRO A 286 -21.18 -12.44 4.49
C PRO A 286 -20.56 -13.27 5.61
N GLY A 287 -20.06 -12.59 6.65
CA GLY A 287 -19.44 -13.21 7.82
C GLY A 287 -17.98 -13.63 7.66
N ARG A 288 -17.34 -13.36 6.52
CA ARG A 288 -15.91 -13.60 6.30
C ARG A 288 -15.27 -12.38 5.63
N ALA A 289 -14.18 -11.88 6.17
CA ALA A 289 -13.39 -10.87 5.47
C ALA A 289 -12.59 -11.51 4.33
N VAL A 290 -12.36 -10.76 3.25
CA VAL A 290 -11.54 -11.22 2.12
C VAL A 290 -10.30 -10.34 1.99
N LEU A 291 -9.15 -10.88 2.31
CA LEU A 291 -7.88 -10.17 2.25
C LEU A 291 -7.06 -10.63 1.03
N ASP A 292 -6.90 -9.75 0.05
CA ASP A 292 -6.06 -10.03 -1.11
C ASP A 292 -4.58 -9.88 -0.74
N GLY A 293 -3.78 -10.94 -0.92
CA GLY A 293 -2.37 -10.98 -0.52
C GLY A 293 -1.52 -9.92 -1.21
N ILE A 294 -1.77 -9.65 -2.49
CA ILE A 294 -1.02 -8.59 -3.22
C ILE A 294 -1.34 -7.21 -2.64
N GLU A 295 -2.61 -6.94 -2.36
CA GLU A 295 -3.02 -5.64 -1.83
C GLU A 295 -2.54 -5.44 -0.38
N LEU A 296 -2.47 -6.50 0.43
CA LEU A 296 -1.86 -6.46 1.76
C LEU A 296 -0.37 -6.11 1.68
N VAL A 297 0.37 -6.81 0.84
CA VAL A 297 1.81 -6.55 0.64
C VAL A 297 2.05 -5.11 0.19
N LYS A 298 1.28 -4.61 -0.77
CA LYS A 298 1.38 -3.22 -1.23
C LYS A 298 1.05 -2.19 -0.16
N ALA A 299 0.12 -2.51 0.74
CA ALA A 299 -0.31 -1.59 1.80
C ALA A 299 0.66 -1.53 2.99
N ALA A 300 1.31 -2.63 3.32
CA ALA A 300 2.10 -2.79 4.53
C ALA A 300 3.62 -2.68 4.31
N LEU A 301 4.11 -3.10 3.16
CA LEU A 301 5.54 -3.27 2.89
C LEU A 301 6.07 -2.26 1.86
N PRO A 302 7.39 -2.05 1.80
CA PRO A 302 8.03 -1.32 0.71
C PRO A 302 7.73 -1.94 -0.65
N SER A 303 7.91 -1.19 -1.72
CA SER A 303 7.64 -1.69 -3.06
C SER A 303 8.61 -2.80 -3.48
N PHE A 304 8.06 -3.89 -4.01
CA PHE A 304 8.79 -4.99 -4.63
C PHE A 304 9.03 -4.73 -6.12
N GLU A 305 10.07 -5.31 -6.68
CA GLU A 305 10.31 -5.27 -8.12
C GLU A 305 9.19 -5.98 -8.90
N SER A 306 8.68 -7.07 -8.33
CA SER A 306 7.56 -7.83 -8.86
C SER A 306 6.65 -8.31 -7.74
N TYR A 307 5.34 -8.13 -7.93
CA TYR A 307 4.31 -8.65 -7.00
C TYR A 307 3.81 -10.05 -7.40
N SER A 308 4.59 -10.84 -8.15
CA SER A 308 4.26 -12.26 -8.31
C SER A 308 4.51 -13.02 -7.01
N LEU A 309 3.71 -14.06 -6.74
CA LEU A 309 3.90 -14.90 -5.54
C LEU A 309 5.34 -15.43 -5.47
N GLU A 310 5.90 -15.88 -6.59
CA GLU A 310 7.27 -16.35 -6.70
C GLU A 310 8.32 -15.30 -6.30
N ALA A 311 8.16 -14.04 -6.75
CA ALA A 311 9.13 -12.99 -6.45
C ALA A 311 9.07 -12.59 -4.97
N VAL A 312 7.86 -12.43 -4.44
CA VAL A 312 7.66 -12.01 -3.04
C VAL A 312 8.06 -13.12 -2.07
N SER A 313 7.71 -14.39 -2.36
CA SER A 313 8.12 -15.52 -1.51
C SER A 313 9.64 -15.69 -1.49
N ARG A 314 10.30 -15.52 -2.64
CA ARG A 314 11.77 -15.59 -2.69
C ARG A 314 12.43 -14.48 -1.87
N GLU A 315 11.91 -13.26 -1.95
CA GLU A 315 12.46 -12.10 -1.23
C GLU A 315 12.22 -12.17 0.28
N LEU A 316 11.01 -12.57 0.71
CA LEU A 316 10.65 -12.60 2.14
C LEU A 316 11.00 -13.90 2.85
N LEU A 317 10.92 -15.04 2.16
CA LEU A 317 11.04 -16.37 2.77
C LEU A 317 12.32 -17.11 2.32
N GLY A 318 12.99 -16.65 1.26
CA GLY A 318 14.07 -17.42 0.59
C GLY A 318 13.54 -18.65 -0.14
N LEU A 319 12.22 -18.80 -0.30
CA LEU A 319 11.55 -19.96 -0.89
C LEU A 319 10.95 -19.59 -2.25
N GLY A 320 10.82 -20.56 -3.14
CA GLY A 320 10.21 -20.38 -4.45
C GLY A 320 9.18 -21.48 -4.76
N LYS A 321 8.45 -21.28 -5.85
CA LYS A 321 7.47 -22.26 -6.35
C LYS A 321 8.14 -23.53 -6.84
N ARG A 322 7.42 -24.64 -6.78
CA ARG A 322 7.90 -25.97 -7.22
C ARG A 322 8.10 -26.13 -8.73
N ILE A 323 7.49 -25.24 -9.55
CA ILE A 323 7.72 -25.19 -11.01
C ILE A 323 8.71 -24.09 -11.31
N ALA A 324 9.78 -24.43 -12.04
CA ALA A 324 10.84 -23.48 -12.39
C ALA A 324 10.30 -22.31 -13.22
N PRO A 325 10.78 -21.06 -12.98
CA PRO A 325 10.28 -19.85 -13.66
C PRO A 325 10.48 -19.85 -15.17
N GLU A 326 11.40 -20.64 -15.69
CA GLU A 326 11.84 -20.70 -17.10
C GLU A 326 11.02 -21.67 -17.96
N ALA A 327 10.22 -22.56 -17.31
CA ALA A 327 9.37 -23.49 -18.02
C ALA A 327 8.11 -22.80 -18.59
N ASP A 328 7.56 -23.33 -19.68
CA ASP A 328 6.20 -23.02 -20.13
C ASP A 328 5.20 -23.45 -19.04
N LYS A 329 4.96 -22.54 -18.08
CA LYS A 329 4.07 -22.78 -16.92
C LYS A 329 2.70 -23.27 -17.35
N VAL A 330 2.14 -22.70 -18.43
CA VAL A 330 0.81 -23.08 -18.92
C VAL A 330 0.81 -24.49 -19.51
N GLY A 331 1.81 -24.80 -20.31
CA GLY A 331 1.98 -26.14 -20.86
C GLY A 331 2.21 -27.17 -19.77
N GLU A 332 2.99 -26.84 -18.75
CA GLU A 332 3.26 -27.74 -17.61
C GLU A 332 2.01 -28.01 -16.76
N ILE A 333 1.23 -26.99 -16.41
CA ILE A 333 -0.04 -27.16 -15.68
C ILE A 333 -1.00 -28.05 -16.48
N ASN A 334 -1.14 -27.82 -17.79
CA ASN A 334 -1.97 -28.66 -18.65
C ASN A 334 -1.46 -30.12 -18.73
N ARG A 335 -0.13 -30.32 -18.75
CA ARG A 335 0.50 -31.63 -18.72
C ARG A 335 0.22 -32.35 -17.40
N LEU A 336 0.46 -31.67 -16.27
CA LEU A 336 0.21 -32.22 -14.94
C LEU A 336 -1.26 -32.61 -14.75
N PHE A 337 -2.19 -31.82 -15.22
CA PHE A 337 -3.63 -32.16 -15.15
C PHE A 337 -3.99 -33.44 -15.92
N ARG A 338 -3.34 -33.69 -17.07
CA ARG A 338 -3.58 -34.91 -17.85
C ARG A 338 -2.86 -36.12 -17.26
N ASP A 339 -1.59 -35.95 -16.91
CA ASP A 339 -0.67 -37.03 -16.72
C ASP A 339 -0.34 -37.30 -15.23
N ASP A 340 -0.37 -36.27 -14.37
CA ASP A 340 0.02 -36.37 -12.96
C ASP A 340 -0.78 -35.39 -12.08
N LYS A 341 -2.02 -35.73 -11.81
CA LYS A 341 -2.93 -34.93 -10.98
C LYS A 341 -2.45 -34.77 -9.53
N ALA A 342 -1.67 -35.72 -9.03
CA ALA A 342 -1.11 -35.67 -7.68
C ALA A 342 -0.08 -34.54 -7.57
N ARG A 343 0.79 -34.44 -8.56
CA ARG A 343 1.78 -33.35 -8.62
C ARG A 343 1.15 -31.98 -8.87
N LEU A 344 0.04 -31.92 -9.64
CA LEU A 344 -0.74 -30.69 -9.77
C LEU A 344 -1.32 -30.26 -8.41
N ALA A 345 -1.82 -31.23 -7.62
CA ALA A 345 -2.31 -30.94 -6.27
C ALA A 345 -1.21 -30.46 -5.33
N ASP A 346 -0.01 -31.06 -5.38
CA ASP A 346 1.16 -30.59 -4.61
C ASP A 346 1.54 -29.15 -4.96
N TYR A 347 1.46 -28.80 -6.25
CA TYR A 347 1.72 -27.44 -6.72
C TYR A 347 0.68 -26.44 -6.17
N ASN A 348 -0.61 -26.75 -6.33
CA ASN A 348 -1.70 -25.90 -5.90
C ASN A 348 -1.74 -25.72 -4.36
N ALA A 349 -1.45 -26.80 -3.58
CA ALA A 349 -1.30 -26.72 -2.13
C ALA A 349 -0.11 -25.85 -1.70
N THR A 350 1.00 -25.91 -2.44
CA THR A 350 2.20 -25.11 -2.17
C THR A 350 1.92 -23.62 -2.33
N ASP A 351 1.17 -23.21 -3.36
CA ASP A 351 0.79 -21.81 -3.57
C ASP A 351 -0.03 -21.27 -2.38
N CYS A 352 -0.98 -22.04 -1.83
CA CYS A 352 -1.69 -21.68 -0.60
C CYS A 352 -0.76 -21.55 0.61
N THR A 353 0.17 -22.47 0.79
CA THR A 353 1.11 -22.44 1.92
C THR A 353 2.02 -21.23 1.84
N LEU A 354 2.60 -20.95 0.67
CA LEU A 354 3.44 -19.76 0.47
C LEU A 354 2.71 -18.46 0.80
N VAL A 355 1.42 -18.36 0.47
CA VAL A 355 0.62 -17.18 0.85
C VAL A 355 0.52 -17.07 2.38
N ASN A 356 0.19 -18.15 3.08
CA ASN A 356 0.11 -18.16 4.54
C ASN A 356 1.45 -17.77 5.18
N ASP A 357 2.56 -18.34 4.69
CA ASP A 357 3.90 -18.06 5.20
C ASP A 357 4.31 -16.59 5.00
N ILE A 358 3.96 -15.98 3.87
CA ILE A 358 4.16 -14.55 3.61
C ILE A 358 3.35 -13.71 4.60
N LEU A 359 2.07 -14.04 4.80
CA LEU A 359 1.20 -13.30 5.72
C LEU A 359 1.72 -13.36 7.15
N GLU A 360 2.16 -14.53 7.60
CA GLU A 360 2.72 -14.74 8.92
C GLU A 360 4.08 -14.03 9.08
N ARG A 361 5.01 -14.25 8.14
CA ARG A 361 6.37 -13.66 8.19
C ARG A 361 6.37 -12.15 8.26
N ALA A 362 5.44 -11.51 7.59
CA ALA A 362 5.32 -10.06 7.52
C ALA A 362 4.19 -9.49 8.41
N ALA A 363 3.55 -10.31 9.23
CA ALA A 363 2.45 -9.94 10.14
C ALA A 363 1.34 -9.11 9.44
N LEU A 364 0.94 -9.53 8.23
CA LEU A 364 0.05 -8.75 7.39
C LEU A 364 -1.41 -8.78 7.85
N VAL A 365 -1.83 -9.85 8.50
CA VAL A 365 -3.17 -9.95 9.11
C VAL A 365 -3.27 -9.03 10.32
N GLU A 366 -2.25 -9.01 11.16
CA GLU A 366 -2.12 -8.13 12.31
C GLU A 366 -2.09 -6.66 11.87
N PHE A 367 -1.39 -6.34 10.79
CA PHE A 367 -1.43 -5.02 10.16
C PHE A 367 -2.84 -4.62 9.73
N ALA A 368 -3.60 -5.52 9.08
CA ALA A 368 -4.98 -5.26 8.66
C ALA A 368 -5.91 -5.05 9.87
N VAL A 369 -5.76 -5.86 10.92
CA VAL A 369 -6.49 -5.73 12.19
C VAL A 369 -6.19 -4.39 12.86
N ALA A 370 -4.91 -4.04 13.00
CA ALA A 370 -4.50 -2.76 13.57
C ALA A 370 -5.08 -1.58 12.79
N ARG A 371 -5.03 -1.65 11.45
CA ARG A 371 -5.58 -0.62 10.56
C ARG A 371 -7.11 -0.48 10.72
N ALA A 372 -7.85 -1.59 10.74
CA ALA A 372 -9.30 -1.57 10.97
C ALA A 372 -9.64 -0.99 12.35
N THR A 373 -8.91 -1.35 13.39
CA THR A 373 -9.07 -0.83 14.76
C THR A 373 -8.83 0.68 14.82
N LEU A 374 -7.79 1.17 14.16
CA LEU A 374 -7.46 2.59 14.14
C LEU A 374 -8.48 3.41 13.35
N THR A 375 -8.88 2.93 12.17
CA THR A 375 -9.63 3.72 11.19
C THR A 375 -11.12 3.46 11.17
N GLY A 376 -11.59 2.34 11.72
CA GLY A 376 -12.98 1.89 11.56
C GLY A 376 -13.35 1.46 10.14
N LEU A 377 -12.39 1.36 9.22
CA LEU A 377 -12.64 0.79 7.89
C LEU A 377 -12.89 -0.72 7.99
N PRO A 378 -13.65 -1.31 7.04
CA PRO A 378 -13.74 -2.77 6.92
C PRO A 378 -12.36 -3.41 6.84
N LEU A 379 -12.22 -4.59 7.45
CA LEU A 379 -10.95 -5.33 7.49
C LEU A 379 -10.38 -5.58 6.08
N ASP A 380 -11.25 -5.84 5.12
CA ASP A 380 -10.92 -6.10 3.71
C ASP A 380 -10.72 -4.84 2.85
N ARG A 381 -10.91 -3.64 3.42
CA ARG A 381 -10.70 -2.38 2.72
C ARG A 381 -9.32 -1.80 2.99
N LEU A 382 -8.30 -2.26 2.28
CA LEU A 382 -6.91 -1.84 2.46
C LEU A 382 -6.60 -0.44 1.88
N GLY A 383 -7.34 0.00 0.86
CA GLY A 383 -7.31 1.36 0.31
C GLY A 383 -8.31 2.31 0.96
N GLY A 384 -8.41 3.54 0.43
CA GLY A 384 -9.42 4.51 0.85
C GLY A 384 -8.97 5.41 2.00
N ALA A 385 -7.84 6.10 1.84
CA ALA A 385 -7.33 7.09 2.80
C ALA A 385 -8.36 8.16 3.17
N ALA A 386 -9.13 8.68 2.19
CA ALA A 386 -10.19 9.66 2.44
C ALA A 386 -11.28 9.10 3.36
N ALA A 387 -11.71 7.86 3.15
CA ALA A 387 -12.71 7.24 4.03
C ALA A 387 -12.16 6.91 5.43
N ALA A 388 -10.86 6.58 5.55
CA ALA A 388 -10.20 6.45 6.85
C ALA A 388 -10.18 7.80 7.59
N PHE A 389 -9.88 8.87 6.88
CA PHE A 389 -9.91 10.21 7.41
C PHE A 389 -11.32 10.62 7.85
N ASP A 390 -12.34 10.38 7.02
CA ASP A 390 -13.74 10.63 7.36
C ASP A 390 -14.15 9.92 8.66
N ASN A 391 -13.81 8.64 8.80
CA ASN A 391 -14.14 7.87 10.01
C ASN A 391 -13.49 8.41 11.29
N LEU A 392 -12.34 9.06 11.17
CA LEU A 392 -11.64 9.68 12.31
C LEU A 392 -12.13 11.10 12.58
N TYR A 393 -12.29 11.88 11.52
CA TYR A 393 -12.53 13.32 11.63
C TYR A 393 -14.00 13.68 11.86
N LEU A 394 -14.95 13.01 11.16
CA LEU A 394 -16.37 13.31 11.25
C LEU A 394 -16.96 13.18 12.68
N PRO A 395 -16.66 12.12 13.46
CA PRO A 395 -17.16 12.05 14.83
C PRO A 395 -16.70 13.20 15.71
N ALA A 396 -15.43 13.63 15.55
CA ALA A 396 -14.88 14.77 16.27
C ALA A 396 -15.48 16.11 15.80
N LEU A 397 -15.80 16.23 14.52
CA LEU A 397 -16.49 17.38 13.94
C LEU A 397 -17.92 17.47 14.45
N HIS A 398 -18.66 16.36 14.47
CA HIS A 398 -20.04 16.29 15.01
C HIS A 398 -20.09 16.64 16.49
N ALA A 399 -19.10 16.23 17.28
CA ALA A 399 -19.00 16.60 18.69
C ALA A 399 -18.90 18.14 18.90
N ARG A 400 -18.51 18.88 17.84
CA ARG A 400 -18.48 20.35 17.82
C ARG A 400 -19.72 20.98 17.17
N GLY A 401 -20.74 20.20 16.90
CA GLY A 401 -21.97 20.65 16.25
C GLY A 401 -21.79 21.02 14.78
N VAL A 402 -20.81 20.47 14.11
CA VAL A 402 -20.51 20.78 12.69
C VAL A 402 -20.65 19.52 11.84
N VAL A 403 -21.22 19.65 10.65
CA VAL A 403 -21.28 18.60 9.61
C VAL A 403 -20.46 19.01 8.40
N ALA A 404 -20.00 18.03 7.64
CA ALA A 404 -19.18 18.25 6.45
C ALA A 404 -20.03 18.19 5.17
N PRO A 405 -19.60 18.81 4.05
CA PRO A 405 -20.23 18.64 2.75
C PRO A 405 -20.09 17.20 2.25
N ASP A 406 -20.85 16.84 1.20
CA ASP A 406 -20.60 15.61 0.43
C ASP A 406 -19.23 15.69 -0.27
N ALA A 407 -18.60 14.53 -0.51
CA ALA A 407 -17.41 14.47 -1.36
C ALA A 407 -17.82 14.75 -2.82
N VAL A 408 -17.34 15.88 -3.35
CA VAL A 408 -17.62 16.31 -4.74
C VAL A 408 -16.43 15.90 -5.61
N ARG A 409 -16.63 14.99 -6.55
CA ARG A 409 -15.60 14.66 -7.53
C ARG A 409 -15.49 15.77 -8.56
N ALA A 410 -14.38 16.48 -8.59
CA ALA A 410 -14.05 17.41 -9.66
C ALA A 410 -13.76 16.66 -10.97
N ILE A 411 -14.15 17.25 -12.11
CA ILE A 411 -13.89 16.66 -13.42
C ILE A 411 -12.38 16.66 -13.73
N GLU A 412 -11.67 17.69 -13.28
CA GLU A 412 -10.21 17.80 -13.32
C GLU A 412 -9.70 18.33 -11.99
N PRO A 413 -9.07 17.51 -11.14
CA PRO A 413 -8.50 18.00 -9.91
C PRO A 413 -7.31 18.92 -10.22
N PRO A 414 -7.26 20.13 -9.63
CA PRO A 414 -6.11 20.99 -9.78
C PRO A 414 -4.88 20.36 -9.16
N GLN A 415 -3.71 20.58 -9.78
CA GLN A 415 -2.46 20.00 -9.32
C GLN A 415 -1.97 20.68 -8.03
N SER A 416 -1.73 19.90 -6.99
CA SER A 416 -1.00 20.36 -5.81
C SER A 416 0.50 20.38 -6.09
N PRO A 417 1.26 21.38 -5.58
CA PRO A 417 2.71 21.35 -5.68
C PRO A 417 3.26 20.10 -5.00
N GLY A 418 4.25 19.46 -5.62
CA GLY A 418 4.95 18.32 -5.05
C GLY A 418 5.93 18.69 -3.93
N GLY A 419 6.51 17.71 -3.25
CA GLY A 419 7.57 17.91 -2.27
C GLY A 419 8.78 18.64 -2.86
N HIS A 420 9.46 19.45 -2.04
CA HIS A 420 10.64 20.18 -2.46
C HIS A 420 11.84 19.24 -2.62
N VAL A 421 12.46 19.29 -3.78
CA VAL A 421 13.73 18.61 -4.02
C VAL A 421 14.75 19.66 -4.41
N MET A 422 15.76 19.84 -3.56
CA MET A 422 16.82 20.81 -3.79
C MET A 422 17.68 20.44 -5.00
N ASP A 423 18.39 21.41 -5.55
CA ASP A 423 19.46 21.13 -6.48
C ASP A 423 20.59 20.43 -5.75
N SER A 424 21.14 19.39 -6.37
CA SER A 424 22.19 18.58 -5.77
C SER A 424 23.56 19.00 -6.28
N VAL A 425 24.58 18.83 -5.43
CA VAL A 425 25.99 19.04 -5.77
C VAL A 425 26.57 17.69 -6.23
N PRO A 426 26.84 17.52 -7.54
CA PRO A 426 27.35 16.25 -8.05
C PRO A 426 28.79 16.02 -7.58
N GLY A 427 29.21 14.76 -7.52
CA GLY A 427 30.56 14.36 -7.14
C GLY A 427 30.55 13.16 -6.19
N LEU A 428 31.78 12.79 -5.80
CA LEU A 428 32.03 11.81 -4.75
C LEU A 428 32.33 12.57 -3.47
N HIS A 429 31.57 12.31 -2.42
CA HIS A 429 31.67 12.98 -1.13
C HIS A 429 31.99 11.98 -0.02
N GLU A 430 32.66 12.41 1.02
CA GLU A 430 33.02 11.60 2.19
C GLU A 430 32.29 12.09 3.43
N ASN A 431 32.00 11.15 4.35
CA ASN A 431 31.34 11.42 5.64
C ASN A 431 30.06 12.27 5.52
N VAL A 432 29.17 11.90 4.59
CA VAL A 432 27.90 12.62 4.42
C VAL A 432 26.91 12.24 5.51
N LEU A 433 26.52 13.22 6.32
CA LEU A 433 25.52 13.07 7.38
C LEU A 433 24.12 13.26 6.81
N VAL A 434 23.19 12.41 7.18
CA VAL A 434 21.78 12.56 6.84
C VAL A 434 21.01 13.02 8.08
N LEU A 435 20.45 14.22 7.99
CA LEU A 435 19.54 14.80 8.97
C LEU A 435 18.13 14.68 8.43
N ASP A 436 17.25 13.96 9.12
CA ASP A 436 15.89 13.67 8.67
C ASP A 436 14.84 14.21 9.65
N PHE A 437 13.79 14.82 9.11
CA PHE A 437 12.64 15.23 9.92
C PHE A 437 11.70 14.06 10.14
N LYS A 438 11.50 13.67 11.39
CA LYS A 438 10.53 12.63 11.74
C LYS A 438 9.13 13.01 11.28
N SER A 439 8.61 12.30 10.27
CA SER A 439 7.25 12.52 9.78
C SER A 439 6.95 14.00 9.54
N LEU A 440 7.72 14.67 8.69
CA LEU A 440 7.70 16.14 8.48
C LEU A 440 6.28 16.71 8.33
N TYR A 441 5.44 16.17 7.45
CA TYR A 441 4.10 16.71 7.20
C TYR A 441 3.15 16.62 8.41
N PRO A 442 3.05 15.49 9.13
CA PRO A 442 2.36 15.44 10.42
C PRO A 442 2.89 16.46 11.44
N SER A 443 4.19 16.65 11.52
CA SER A 443 4.81 17.63 12.41
C SER A 443 4.45 19.07 12.02
N ILE A 444 4.42 19.39 10.74
CA ILE A 444 3.95 20.68 10.21
C ILE A 444 2.49 20.93 10.57
N VAL A 445 1.61 19.94 10.34
CA VAL A 445 0.19 20.06 10.69
C VAL A 445 0.01 20.39 12.17
N ARG A 446 0.75 19.69 13.04
CA ARG A 446 0.70 19.91 14.50
C ARG A 446 1.30 21.25 14.93
N THR A 447 2.34 21.72 14.26
CA THR A 447 3.04 22.97 14.59
C THR A 447 2.24 24.19 14.16
N TRP A 448 1.75 24.20 12.91
CA TRP A 448 1.00 25.36 12.36
C TRP A 448 -0.52 25.20 12.49
N LEU A 449 -0.98 24.22 13.25
CA LEU A 449 -2.39 23.98 13.57
C LEU A 449 -3.27 23.84 12.32
N ILE A 450 -2.71 23.26 11.25
CA ILE A 450 -3.39 23.12 9.95
C ILE A 450 -4.55 22.14 10.10
N ASP A 451 -5.77 22.64 9.92
CA ASP A 451 -7.00 21.88 10.20
C ASP A 451 -8.15 22.34 9.30
N PRO A 452 -8.98 21.40 8.75
CA PRO A 452 -10.15 21.80 7.97
C PRO A 452 -11.13 22.71 8.72
N LEU A 453 -11.47 22.42 9.98
CA LEU A 453 -12.34 23.27 10.79
C LEU A 453 -11.66 24.60 11.10
N GLY A 454 -10.39 24.57 11.46
CA GLY A 454 -9.61 25.76 11.75
C GLY A 454 -9.42 26.67 10.54
N LEU A 455 -9.39 26.12 9.31
CA LEU A 455 -9.38 26.92 8.07
C LEU A 455 -10.75 27.56 7.78
N ALA A 456 -11.82 26.83 8.06
CA ALA A 456 -13.19 27.32 7.82
C ALA A 456 -13.61 28.36 8.85
N GLU A 457 -13.11 28.30 10.09
CA GLU A 457 -13.47 29.13 11.24
C GLU A 457 -12.19 29.62 11.95
N PRO A 458 -11.40 30.54 11.35
CA PRO A 458 -10.07 30.88 11.88
C PRO A 458 -10.08 31.69 13.16
N GLY A 459 -11.14 32.45 13.43
CA GLY A 459 -11.20 33.38 14.59
C GLY A 459 -10.26 34.59 14.45
N ASP A 460 -10.28 35.48 15.47
CA ASP A 460 -9.54 36.76 15.46
C ASP A 460 -8.03 36.58 15.73
N ASP A 461 -7.63 35.60 16.56
CA ASP A 461 -6.22 35.27 16.89
C ASP A 461 -5.74 34.06 16.06
N ALA A 462 -5.98 34.08 14.77
CA ALA A 462 -5.63 32.97 13.90
C ALA A 462 -4.12 32.87 13.65
N VAL A 463 -3.64 31.65 13.48
CA VAL A 463 -2.29 31.36 12.99
C VAL A 463 -2.20 31.66 11.51
N PRO A 464 -1.33 32.60 11.08
CA PRO A 464 -1.19 32.95 9.67
C PRO A 464 -0.68 31.76 8.86
N GLY A 465 -1.41 31.36 7.84
CA GLY A 465 -1.00 30.43 6.83
C GLY A 465 -0.38 31.11 5.61
N LEU A 466 -0.08 30.35 4.58
CA LEU A 466 0.46 30.81 3.31
C LEU A 466 -0.66 30.93 2.26
N GLY A 467 -0.51 31.91 1.34
CA GLY A 467 -1.49 32.11 0.27
C GLY A 467 -2.85 32.61 0.75
N GLY A 468 -2.87 33.40 1.81
CA GLY A 468 -4.09 34.01 2.37
C GLY A 468 -4.91 33.06 3.25
N ALA A 469 -4.39 31.89 3.59
CA ALA A 469 -5.02 31.00 4.57
C ALA A 469 -4.75 31.49 6.00
N SER A 470 -5.66 31.17 6.93
CA SER A 470 -5.48 31.33 8.36
C SER A 470 -6.10 30.15 9.09
N PHE A 471 -5.51 29.73 10.21
CA PHE A 471 -5.96 28.56 10.95
C PHE A 471 -6.29 28.93 12.40
N ALA A 472 -7.38 28.39 12.91
CA ALA A 472 -7.77 28.63 14.30
C ALA A 472 -6.68 28.17 15.27
N ARG A 473 -6.35 29.00 16.24
CA ARG A 473 -5.40 28.67 17.29
C ARG A 473 -5.97 27.67 18.29
N GLU A 474 -7.27 27.69 18.48
CA GLU A 474 -8.00 26.77 19.36
C GLU A 474 -9.09 26.02 18.60
N GLY A 475 -9.63 24.95 19.19
CA GLY A 475 -10.75 24.20 18.62
C GLY A 475 -10.41 23.32 17.42
N HIS A 476 -9.17 23.29 16.96
CA HIS A 476 -8.70 22.42 15.88
C HIS A 476 -8.86 20.92 16.24
N ILE A 477 -9.02 20.08 15.23
CA ILE A 477 -9.24 18.62 15.38
C ILE A 477 -8.01 17.82 14.93
N LEU A 478 -7.54 18.04 13.72
CA LEU A 478 -6.50 17.23 13.09
C LEU A 478 -5.17 17.25 13.85
N PRO A 479 -4.66 18.39 14.35
CA PRO A 479 -3.44 18.40 15.16
C PRO A 479 -3.54 17.51 16.40
N GLY A 480 -4.71 17.48 17.07
CA GLY A 480 -4.98 16.60 18.21
C GLY A 480 -4.97 15.14 17.81
N LEU A 481 -5.71 14.76 16.76
CA LEU A 481 -5.73 13.37 16.25
C LEU A 481 -4.34 12.86 15.86
N LEU A 482 -3.53 13.70 15.21
CA LEU A 482 -2.14 13.34 14.88
C LEU A 482 -1.27 13.21 16.12
N GLY A 483 -1.51 14.01 17.16
CA GLY A 483 -0.84 13.87 18.46
C GLY A 483 -1.13 12.54 19.14
N GLU A 484 -2.40 12.13 19.16
CA GLU A 484 -2.83 10.82 19.69
C GLU A 484 -2.21 9.66 18.89
N LEU A 485 -2.24 9.73 17.56
CA LEU A 485 -1.63 8.73 16.69
C LEU A 485 -0.11 8.65 16.90
N TRP A 486 0.54 9.79 17.08
CA TRP A 486 1.98 9.83 17.35
C TRP A 486 2.33 9.11 18.66
N ALA A 487 1.65 9.47 19.75
CA ALA A 487 1.85 8.83 21.05
C ALA A 487 1.56 7.31 20.99
N ALA A 488 0.51 6.91 20.29
CA ALA A 488 0.18 5.50 20.08
C ALA A 488 1.26 4.76 19.27
N ARG A 489 1.87 5.41 18.28
CA ARG A 489 2.97 4.84 17.51
C ARG A 489 4.23 4.63 18.34
N ASP A 490 4.58 5.60 19.17
CA ASP A 490 5.73 5.50 20.06
C ASP A 490 5.53 4.39 21.11
N ALA A 491 4.33 4.28 21.67
CA ALA A 491 3.96 3.19 22.56
C ALA A 491 4.04 1.81 21.87
N ALA A 492 3.56 1.70 20.62
CA ALA A 492 3.64 0.47 19.84
C ALA A 492 5.10 0.07 19.55
N ARG A 493 5.97 1.05 19.23
CA ARG A 493 7.40 0.81 19.02
C ARG A 493 8.08 0.32 20.31
N ALA A 494 7.78 0.96 21.44
CA ALA A 494 8.32 0.57 22.73
C ALA A 494 7.87 -0.84 23.15
N ALA A 495 6.66 -1.24 22.78
CA ALA A 495 6.10 -2.58 23.01
C ALA A 495 6.58 -3.64 21.98
N GLY A 496 7.33 -3.26 20.95
CA GLY A 496 7.73 -4.17 19.86
C GLY A 496 6.59 -4.56 18.91
N ASP A 497 5.44 -3.86 18.96
CA ASP A 497 4.30 -4.08 18.06
C ASP A 497 4.55 -3.39 16.70
N ALA A 498 5.34 -4.06 15.86
CA ALA A 498 5.71 -3.55 14.55
C ALA A 498 4.50 -3.38 13.59
N PRO A 499 3.53 -4.31 13.52
CA PRO A 499 2.33 -4.15 12.70
C PRO A 499 1.51 -2.91 13.07
N LEU A 500 1.28 -2.67 14.35
CA LEU A 500 0.55 -1.49 14.81
C LEU A 500 1.33 -0.19 14.52
N ALA A 501 2.63 -0.17 14.82
CA ALA A 501 3.48 0.99 14.53
C ALA A 501 3.50 1.34 13.04
N GLN A 502 3.54 0.33 12.16
CA GLN A 502 3.46 0.51 10.71
C GLN A 502 2.08 1.00 10.24
N ALA A 503 1.00 0.43 10.77
CA ALA A 503 -0.36 0.87 10.44
C ALA A 503 -0.58 2.34 10.82
N ILE A 504 -0.10 2.76 11.99
CA ILE A 504 -0.18 4.16 12.42
C ILE A 504 0.65 5.05 11.50
N LYS A 505 1.88 4.66 11.14
CA LYS A 505 2.72 5.43 10.21
C LYS A 505 2.05 5.66 8.87
N VAL A 506 1.47 4.61 8.29
CA VAL A 506 0.73 4.70 7.01
C VAL A 506 -0.47 5.64 7.15
N LEU A 507 -1.21 5.55 8.24
CA LEU A 507 -2.38 6.40 8.49
C LEU A 507 -1.99 7.88 8.66
N MET A 508 -0.97 8.19 9.45
CA MET A 508 -0.47 9.56 9.65
C MET A 508 -0.05 10.21 8.31
N ASN A 509 0.67 9.45 7.48
CA ASN A 509 1.07 9.94 6.15
C ASN A 509 -0.14 10.11 5.21
N ALA A 510 -1.14 9.24 5.31
CA ALA A 510 -2.37 9.36 4.53
C ALA A 510 -3.18 10.61 4.87
N CYS A 511 -3.16 11.08 6.14
CA CYS A 511 -3.87 12.28 6.58
C CYS A 511 -3.45 13.56 5.84
N TYR A 512 -2.23 13.62 5.31
CA TYR A 512 -1.80 14.71 4.44
C TYR A 512 -2.30 14.53 3.00
N GLY A 513 -2.10 13.34 2.43
CA GLY A 513 -2.38 13.06 1.01
C GLY A 513 -3.85 13.24 0.63
N VAL A 514 -4.76 13.10 1.58
CA VAL A 514 -6.20 13.21 1.32
C VAL A 514 -6.65 14.61 0.93
N PHE A 515 -5.99 15.66 1.42
CA PHE A 515 -6.35 17.05 1.10
C PHE A 515 -5.99 17.46 -0.34
N GLY A 516 -5.18 16.68 -1.02
CA GLY A 516 -4.79 16.86 -2.42
C GLY A 516 -5.63 16.05 -3.41
N THR A 517 -6.64 15.30 -2.96
CA THR A 517 -7.52 14.49 -3.81
C THR A 517 -8.99 14.90 -3.71
N ASP A 518 -9.65 14.95 -4.84
CA ASP A 518 -11.10 15.23 -4.98
C ASP A 518 -12.02 14.15 -4.37
N ALA A 519 -11.45 13.00 -4.03
CA ALA A 519 -12.15 11.94 -3.30
C ALA A 519 -12.39 12.28 -1.81
N CYS A 520 -11.75 13.34 -1.30
CA CYS A 520 -11.88 13.81 0.07
C CYS A 520 -12.88 14.96 0.15
N ARG A 521 -13.85 14.88 1.06
CA ARG A 521 -14.82 15.96 1.31
C ARG A 521 -14.19 17.24 1.87
N PHE A 522 -13.00 17.12 2.46
CA PHE A 522 -12.18 18.22 2.96
C PHE A 522 -11.10 18.64 1.96
N PHE A 523 -11.26 18.27 0.69
CA PHE A 523 -10.36 18.72 -0.37
C PHE A 523 -10.32 20.26 -0.42
N ASP A 524 -9.15 20.81 -0.12
CA ASP A 524 -8.87 22.24 -0.23
C ASP A 524 -7.37 22.42 -0.50
N LEU A 525 -7.06 23.05 -1.61
CA LEU A 525 -5.67 23.33 -2.00
C LEU A 525 -4.92 24.23 -1.02
N ARG A 526 -5.65 25.02 -0.22
CA ARG A 526 -5.04 25.82 0.84
C ARG A 526 -4.48 24.92 1.94
N LEU A 527 -5.18 23.82 2.30
CA LEU A 527 -4.68 22.83 3.27
C LEU A 527 -3.43 22.14 2.74
N ALA A 528 -3.54 21.45 1.61
CA ALA A 528 -2.42 20.71 1.01
C ALA A 528 -1.25 21.66 0.68
N GLY A 529 -1.56 22.84 0.12
CA GLY A 529 -0.57 23.85 -0.24
C GLY A 529 0.20 24.41 0.95
N ASN A 530 -0.48 24.64 2.09
CA ASN A 530 0.19 25.09 3.32
C ASN A 530 1.14 24.03 3.85
N ILE A 531 0.72 22.76 3.90
CA ILE A 531 1.58 21.68 4.38
C ILE A 531 2.86 21.58 3.54
N VAL A 532 2.72 21.57 2.21
CA VAL A 532 3.88 21.45 1.30
C VAL A 532 4.79 22.69 1.37
N ARG A 533 4.21 23.90 1.30
CA ARG A 533 5.01 25.12 1.31
C ARG A 533 5.70 25.34 2.64
N ARG A 534 5.07 25.03 3.77
CA ARG A 534 5.75 25.01 5.08
C ARG A 534 6.88 24.00 5.12
N GLY A 535 6.70 22.82 4.48
CA GLY A 535 7.80 21.86 4.30
C GLY A 535 8.98 22.48 3.54
N HIS A 536 8.70 23.22 2.45
CA HIS A 536 9.73 23.95 1.69
C HIS A 536 10.46 25.00 2.56
N GLU A 537 9.72 25.78 3.33
CA GLU A 537 10.27 26.78 4.25
C GLU A 537 11.14 26.12 5.32
N VAL A 538 10.65 25.06 5.95
CA VAL A 538 11.37 24.32 6.99
C VAL A 538 12.68 23.77 6.45
N ILE A 539 12.65 23.07 5.32
CA ILE A 539 13.86 22.45 4.78
C ILE A 539 14.87 23.51 4.30
N THR A 540 14.39 24.63 3.72
CA THR A 540 15.24 25.72 3.24
C THR A 540 15.89 26.45 4.41
N ALA A 541 15.14 26.85 5.43
CA ALA A 541 15.66 27.53 6.60
C ALA A 541 16.64 26.64 7.40
N THR A 542 16.36 25.34 7.48
CA THR A 542 17.28 24.38 8.10
C THR A 542 18.58 24.28 7.33
N ARG A 543 18.54 24.23 5.98
CA ARG A 543 19.74 24.30 5.15
C ARG A 543 20.56 25.54 5.43
N GLU A 544 19.93 26.72 5.37
CA GLU A 544 20.59 28.01 5.61
C GLU A 544 21.25 28.04 7.00
N ARG A 545 20.60 27.48 8.01
CA ARG A 545 21.15 27.37 9.36
C ARG A 545 22.37 26.46 9.43
N VAL A 546 22.36 25.31 8.76
CA VAL A 546 23.48 24.36 8.67
C VAL A 546 24.64 24.98 7.91
N GLU A 547 24.39 25.71 6.82
CA GLU A 547 25.41 26.38 6.02
C GLU A 547 26.00 27.56 6.79
N ALA A 548 25.20 28.31 7.56
CA ALA A 548 25.69 29.36 8.45
C ALA A 548 26.61 28.86 9.60
N ALA A 549 26.43 27.60 10.01
CA ALA A 549 27.32 26.91 10.93
C ALA A 549 28.64 26.43 10.27
N GLY A 550 28.82 26.68 8.98
CA GLY A 550 30.06 26.37 8.23
C GLY A 550 30.03 25.01 7.51
N HIS A 551 28.95 24.25 7.62
CA HIS A 551 28.82 22.95 6.93
C HIS A 551 28.23 23.13 5.53
N ARG A 552 28.43 22.14 4.64
CA ARG A 552 27.92 22.23 3.28
C ARG A 552 26.76 21.26 3.06
N VAL A 553 25.60 21.78 2.68
CA VAL A 553 24.47 20.95 2.26
C VAL A 553 24.62 20.61 0.78
N ILE A 554 24.72 19.32 0.46
CA ILE A 554 24.92 18.87 -0.93
C ILE A 554 23.64 18.40 -1.61
N TYR A 555 22.61 18.07 -0.84
CA TYR A 555 21.32 17.61 -1.34
C TYR A 555 20.24 17.71 -0.27
N GLY A 556 19.00 17.86 -0.68
CA GLY A 556 17.82 17.76 0.18
C GLY A 556 16.63 17.18 -0.58
N ASP A 557 15.92 16.25 0.04
CA ASP A 557 14.74 15.60 -0.55
C ASP A 557 13.59 15.57 0.46
N THR A 558 12.64 16.45 0.26
CA THR A 558 11.38 16.57 0.99
C THR A 558 11.56 16.81 2.50
N ASP A 559 12.14 15.89 3.24
CA ASP A 559 12.27 15.84 4.70
C ASP A 559 13.70 15.59 5.19
N SER A 560 14.66 15.36 4.28
CA SER A 560 16.02 15.06 4.64
C SER A 560 17.05 16.01 4.02
N LEU A 561 18.14 16.29 4.76
CA LEU A 561 19.30 17.04 4.32
C LEU A 561 20.55 16.17 4.37
N PHE A 562 21.36 16.25 3.30
CA PHE A 562 22.63 15.57 3.16
C PHE A 562 23.76 16.59 3.36
N VAL A 563 24.46 16.46 4.45
CA VAL A 563 25.41 17.45 4.94
C VAL A 563 26.84 16.89 4.88
N VAL A 564 27.73 17.59 4.22
CA VAL A 564 29.18 17.37 4.32
C VAL A 564 29.72 18.25 5.45
N PRO A 565 30.22 17.65 6.54
CA PRO A 565 30.76 18.43 7.65
C PRO A 565 32.04 19.19 7.26
N ALA A 566 32.18 20.40 7.76
CA ALA A 566 33.47 21.11 7.69
C ALA A 566 34.43 20.50 8.71
N GLY A 567 35.66 20.27 8.30
CA GLY A 567 36.75 19.87 9.21
C GLY A 567 37.19 21.00 10.12
N PRO A 568 37.88 20.71 11.23
CA PRO A 568 38.39 21.74 12.14
C PRO A 568 39.39 22.64 11.41
N GLY A 569 39.05 23.93 11.28
CA GLY A 569 39.90 24.94 10.63
C GLY A 569 39.48 25.37 9.21
N ALA A 570 38.34 24.84 8.66
CA ALA A 570 37.82 25.33 7.42
C ALA A 570 37.17 26.70 7.60
N GLY A 571 37.90 27.77 7.27
CA GLY A 571 37.34 29.12 7.20
C GLY A 571 36.30 29.24 6.12
N THR A 572 35.39 30.21 6.22
CA THR A 572 34.20 30.49 5.35
C THR A 572 34.57 30.85 3.89
N GLY A 573 35.62 30.29 3.32
CA GLY A 573 36.07 30.51 1.95
C GLY A 573 35.68 29.32 1.05
N ALA A 574 35.03 29.60 -0.07
CA ALA A 574 34.73 28.67 -1.15
C ALA A 574 36.00 28.12 -1.83
N GLY A 575 36.82 27.35 -1.13
CA GLY A 575 38.04 26.75 -1.64
C GLY A 575 37.96 25.21 -1.52
N THR A 576 38.24 24.54 -2.63
CA THR A 576 38.48 23.09 -2.76
C THR A 576 39.80 22.65 -2.09
N GLY A 577 40.11 23.16 -0.88
CA GLY A 577 41.29 22.76 -0.12
C GLY A 577 40.97 21.57 0.77
N ALA A 578 41.83 20.55 0.74
CA ALA A 578 41.80 19.41 1.64
C ALA A 578 41.99 19.89 3.09
N GLY A 579 40.94 20.36 3.73
CA GLY A 579 40.87 20.45 5.19
C GLY A 579 40.79 19.04 5.75
N ASP A 580 41.32 18.81 6.94
CA ASP A 580 41.29 17.55 7.64
C ASP A 580 39.87 16.98 7.66
N VAL A 581 39.67 15.85 6.98
CA VAL A 581 38.41 15.14 6.96
C VAL A 581 38.14 14.66 8.39
N LEU A 582 36.95 15.02 8.92
CA LEU A 582 36.52 14.53 10.24
C LEU A 582 36.54 12.99 10.26
N GLY A 583 37.18 12.47 11.34
CA GLY A 583 37.13 11.01 11.55
C GLY A 583 35.71 10.52 11.75
N PRO A 584 35.45 9.22 11.52
CA PRO A 584 34.10 8.64 11.55
C PRO A 584 33.30 8.93 12.83
N GLU A 585 33.93 8.75 13.99
CA GLU A 585 33.29 8.95 15.30
C GLU A 585 32.97 10.44 15.54
N ALA A 586 33.88 11.34 15.14
CA ALA A 586 33.64 12.78 15.24
C ALA A 586 32.53 13.26 14.32
N ALA A 587 32.41 12.65 13.13
CA ALA A 587 31.30 12.91 12.20
C ALA A 587 29.95 12.45 12.75
N ASP A 588 29.92 11.28 13.38
CA ASP A 588 28.69 10.75 14.00
C ASP A 588 28.27 11.61 15.21
N ALA A 589 29.23 12.03 16.04
CA ALA A 589 28.97 12.93 17.16
C ALA A 589 28.44 14.29 16.70
N LEU A 590 29.03 14.86 15.64
CA LEU A 590 28.56 16.10 15.04
C LEU A 590 27.16 15.98 14.45
N GLY A 591 26.82 14.85 13.79
CA GLY A 591 25.48 14.61 13.29
C GLY A 591 24.41 14.65 14.37
N ALA A 592 24.70 14.00 15.51
CA ALA A 592 23.83 14.02 16.68
C ALA A 592 23.76 15.41 17.35
N GLU A 593 24.84 16.16 17.34
CA GLU A 593 24.86 17.53 17.87
C GLU A 593 24.05 18.49 17.01
N LEU A 594 24.25 18.48 15.69
CA LEU A 594 23.48 19.28 14.74
C LEU A 594 21.97 19.02 14.85
N ALA A 595 21.56 17.77 14.96
CA ALA A 595 20.16 17.44 15.13
C ALA A 595 19.58 18.10 16.39
N ARG A 596 20.28 18.05 17.53
CA ARG A 596 19.84 18.68 18.80
C ARG A 596 19.82 20.21 18.72
N GLU A 597 20.82 20.82 18.09
CA GLU A 597 20.90 22.27 17.91
C GLU A 597 19.80 22.79 17.00
N LEU A 598 19.51 22.10 15.90
CA LEU A 598 18.44 22.45 14.97
C LEU A 598 17.06 22.31 15.63
N ASP A 599 16.83 21.28 16.42
CA ASP A 599 15.61 21.14 17.22
C ASP A 599 15.42 22.30 18.21
N ALA A 600 16.49 22.68 18.91
CA ALA A 600 16.46 23.80 19.85
C ALA A 600 16.19 25.13 19.12
N TRP A 601 16.85 25.33 17.98
CA TRP A 601 16.66 26.51 17.16
C TRP A 601 15.22 26.62 16.60
N TRP A 602 14.63 25.52 16.10
CA TRP A 602 13.25 25.53 15.62
C TRP A 602 12.24 25.81 16.72
N ARG A 603 12.47 25.33 17.96
CA ARG A 603 11.60 25.66 19.10
C ARG A 603 11.62 27.15 19.39
N GLU A 604 12.79 27.76 19.39
CA GLU A 604 12.93 29.19 19.68
C GLU A 604 12.40 30.07 18.53
N GLU A 605 12.71 29.72 17.29
CA GLU A 605 12.27 30.43 16.09
C GLU A 605 10.75 30.49 15.99
N LEU A 606 10.06 29.35 16.17
CA LEU A 606 8.61 29.28 16.11
C LEU A 606 7.94 29.99 17.29
N ARG A 607 8.51 29.88 18.46
CA ARG A 607 8.04 30.58 19.66
C ARG A 607 8.12 32.11 19.47
N THR A 608 9.24 32.59 18.97
CA THR A 608 9.52 34.02 18.87
C THR A 608 8.76 34.69 17.72
N ARG A 609 8.75 34.05 16.53
CA ARG A 609 8.13 34.64 15.34
C ARG A 609 6.62 34.42 15.23
N HIS A 610 6.11 33.31 15.75
CA HIS A 610 4.74 32.89 15.51
C HIS A 610 3.94 32.63 16.78
N GLY A 611 4.58 32.64 17.96
CA GLY A 611 3.95 32.25 19.21
C GLY A 611 3.46 30.79 19.17
N LEU A 612 4.17 29.93 18.45
CA LEU A 612 3.82 28.54 18.26
C LEU A 612 4.78 27.59 18.97
N GLU A 613 4.28 26.47 19.44
CA GLU A 613 5.08 25.38 19.97
C GLU A 613 5.53 24.48 18.82
N SER A 614 6.87 24.31 18.66
CA SER A 614 7.43 23.42 17.66
C SER A 614 7.10 21.97 17.95
N ARG A 615 6.58 21.25 16.95
CA ARG A 615 6.42 19.80 16.93
C ARG A 615 7.34 19.17 15.86
N LEU A 616 8.30 19.97 15.36
CA LEU A 616 9.34 19.45 14.46
C LEU A 616 10.37 18.67 15.30
N GLU A 617 10.79 17.55 14.79
CA GLU A 617 11.84 16.71 15.36
C GLU A 617 12.79 16.30 14.25
N ILE A 618 14.08 16.58 14.46
CA ILE A 618 15.17 16.22 13.54
C ILE A 618 15.97 15.10 14.17
N GLU A 619 16.30 14.08 13.39
CA GLU A 619 17.19 13.03 13.82
C GLU A 619 18.40 12.90 12.89
N PHE A 620 19.52 12.52 13.45
CA PHE A 620 20.66 12.04 12.69
C PHE A 620 20.36 10.59 12.30
N GLU A 621 19.90 10.38 11.04
CA GLU A 621 19.44 9.08 10.58
C GLU A 621 20.60 8.12 10.29
N THR A 622 21.60 8.59 9.55
CA THR A 622 22.75 7.77 9.14
C THR A 622 23.89 8.62 8.63
N ARG A 623 25.06 8.01 8.59
CA ARG A 623 26.23 8.55 7.89
C ARG A 623 26.56 7.67 6.68
N TYR A 624 26.82 8.30 5.54
CA TYR A 624 27.46 7.64 4.41
C TYR A 624 28.97 7.86 4.51
N ALA A 625 29.74 6.79 4.67
CA ALA A 625 31.20 6.86 4.64
C ALA A 625 31.70 7.44 3.31
N ARG A 626 31.08 7.00 2.21
CA ARG A 626 31.25 7.58 0.85
C ARG A 626 29.89 7.70 0.17
N PHE A 627 29.72 8.76 -0.60
CA PHE A 627 28.46 9.12 -1.21
C PHE A 627 28.67 9.69 -2.60
N LEU A 628 28.03 9.09 -3.60
CA LEU A 628 28.10 9.53 -4.99
C LEU A 628 26.78 10.19 -5.39
N MET A 629 26.85 11.43 -5.81
CA MET A 629 25.77 12.18 -6.42
C MET A 629 26.06 12.32 -7.93
N PRO A 630 25.29 11.67 -8.81
CA PRO A 630 25.53 11.70 -10.25
C PRO A 630 25.14 13.04 -10.87
N THR A 631 25.74 13.35 -12.02
CA THR A 631 25.31 14.46 -12.88
C THR A 631 24.05 14.09 -13.68
N LEU A 632 23.30 15.10 -14.10
CA LEU A 632 22.30 14.92 -15.15
C LEU A 632 23.00 14.64 -16.48
N ARG A 633 22.42 13.75 -17.30
CA ARG A 633 22.97 13.39 -18.62
C ARG A 633 23.22 14.64 -19.46
N GLY A 634 24.48 14.88 -19.86
CA GLY A 634 24.89 16.00 -20.70
C GLY A 634 24.92 17.36 -20.00
N GLY A 635 24.78 17.43 -18.67
CA GLY A 635 24.78 18.65 -17.87
C GLY A 635 25.79 18.65 -16.72
N ARG A 636 26.06 19.85 -16.18
CA ARG A 636 26.88 20.04 -14.97
C ARG A 636 26.08 20.05 -13.66
N THR A 637 24.74 19.99 -13.74
CA THR A 637 23.83 19.96 -12.58
C THR A 637 23.68 18.55 -12.08
N GLY A 638 23.58 18.40 -10.76
CA GLY A 638 23.35 17.10 -10.11
C GLY A 638 21.97 16.54 -10.38
N SER A 639 21.85 15.23 -10.32
CA SER A 639 20.55 14.55 -10.50
C SER A 639 19.69 14.67 -9.24
N LYS A 640 18.37 14.68 -9.43
CA LYS A 640 17.41 14.65 -8.32
C LYS A 640 16.94 13.21 -8.08
N LYS A 641 16.89 12.78 -6.81
CA LYS A 641 16.42 11.44 -6.37
C LYS A 641 17.24 10.27 -6.92
N ARG A 642 18.47 10.51 -7.31
CA ARG A 642 19.38 9.48 -7.83
C ARG A 642 20.74 9.63 -7.14
N TYR A 643 21.11 8.62 -6.33
CA TYR A 643 22.40 8.61 -5.65
C TYR A 643 22.78 7.18 -5.24
N ALA A 644 24.03 7.01 -4.83
CA ALA A 644 24.50 5.78 -4.19
C ALA A 644 25.50 6.12 -3.08
N GLY A 645 25.59 5.29 -2.05
CA GLY A 645 26.56 5.49 -0.99
C GLY A 645 26.72 4.27 -0.10
N LEU A 646 27.82 4.24 0.66
CA LEU A 646 28.10 3.26 1.69
C LEU A 646 27.57 3.78 3.03
N ALA A 647 26.35 3.35 3.38
CA ALA A 647 25.74 3.69 4.67
C ALA A 647 26.40 2.90 5.80
N VAL A 648 26.69 3.58 6.90
CA VAL A 648 27.21 2.95 8.12
C VAL A 648 26.05 2.44 8.95
N ARG A 649 26.02 1.14 9.22
CA ARG A 649 25.00 0.47 10.05
C ARG A 649 25.50 0.24 11.47
N PRO A 650 24.61 -0.07 12.43
CA PRO A 650 25.03 -0.47 13.77
C PRO A 650 26.07 -1.60 13.71
N GLY A 651 27.17 -1.48 14.46
CA GLY A 651 28.30 -2.40 14.36
C GLY A 651 29.37 -2.03 13.32
N ALA A 652 29.28 -0.84 12.72
CA ALA A 652 30.19 -0.31 11.69
C ALA A 652 30.21 -1.09 10.35
N GLU A 653 29.19 -1.89 10.09
CA GLU A 653 29.01 -2.54 8.79
C GLU A 653 28.65 -1.52 7.71
N LEU A 654 29.26 -1.67 6.53
CA LEU A 654 28.99 -0.82 5.37
C LEU A 654 27.96 -1.48 4.46
N GLU A 655 26.83 -0.80 4.23
CA GLU A 655 25.78 -1.23 3.32
C GLU A 655 25.75 -0.35 2.07
N LEU A 656 25.79 -0.97 0.89
CA LEU A 656 25.61 -0.25 -0.38
C LEU A 656 24.14 0.11 -0.59
N VAL A 657 23.81 1.39 -0.44
CA VAL A 657 22.49 1.95 -0.71
C VAL A 657 22.49 2.60 -2.09
N ILE A 658 21.53 2.22 -2.95
CA ILE A 658 21.33 2.78 -4.29
C ILE A 658 19.90 3.29 -4.41
N LYS A 659 19.73 4.54 -4.83
CA LYS A 659 18.41 5.16 -5.04
C LYS A 659 18.28 5.70 -6.47
N GLY A 660 17.20 5.36 -7.15
CA GLY A 660 16.79 5.93 -8.43
C GLY A 660 17.73 5.70 -9.63
N LEU A 661 18.90 5.07 -9.43
CA LEU A 661 19.84 4.70 -10.47
C LEU A 661 19.37 3.45 -11.24
N GLU A 662 20.01 3.18 -12.37
CA GLU A 662 19.64 2.09 -13.28
C GLU A 662 19.70 0.74 -12.61
N ALA A 663 20.62 0.52 -11.66
CA ALA A 663 20.81 -0.70 -10.88
C ALA A 663 19.55 -1.15 -10.10
N VAL A 664 18.64 -0.23 -9.77
CA VAL A 664 17.41 -0.54 -9.01
C VAL A 664 16.12 -0.35 -9.82
N ARG A 665 16.25 -0.15 -11.13
CA ARG A 665 15.11 0.11 -12.00
C ARG A 665 14.73 -1.11 -12.81
N GLY A 666 13.51 -1.62 -12.65
CA GLY A 666 12.99 -2.80 -13.37
C GLY A 666 12.75 -2.59 -14.88
N ASP A 667 12.96 -1.36 -15.40
CA ASP A 667 12.87 -1.07 -16.83
C ASP A 667 14.23 -1.20 -17.55
N TRP A 668 15.29 -1.55 -16.84
CA TRP A 668 16.62 -1.84 -17.37
C TRP A 668 16.88 -3.35 -17.39
N THR A 669 17.79 -3.76 -18.28
CA THR A 669 18.17 -5.18 -18.40
C THR A 669 18.95 -5.65 -17.17
N PRO A 670 18.93 -6.95 -16.84
CA PRO A 670 19.81 -7.54 -15.81
C PRO A 670 21.27 -7.16 -16.01
N LEU A 671 21.75 -7.19 -17.27
CA LEU A 671 23.10 -6.74 -17.64
C LEU A 671 23.44 -5.36 -17.06
N ALA A 672 22.62 -4.33 -17.37
CA ALA A 672 22.90 -2.96 -16.95
C ALA A 672 22.78 -2.78 -15.44
N ARG A 673 21.85 -3.48 -14.82
CA ARG A 673 21.60 -3.41 -13.36
C ARG A 673 22.77 -4.01 -12.59
N ASP A 674 23.19 -5.21 -12.93
CA ASP A 674 24.28 -5.90 -12.25
C ASP A 674 25.62 -5.17 -12.49
N PHE A 675 25.86 -4.76 -13.72
CA PHE A 675 27.02 -3.96 -14.10
C PHE A 675 27.13 -2.67 -13.28
N GLN A 676 26.04 -1.88 -13.20
CA GLN A 676 26.10 -0.61 -12.45
C GLN A 676 26.22 -0.83 -10.95
N ARG A 677 25.60 -1.85 -10.40
CA ARG A 677 25.72 -2.20 -8.98
C ARG A 677 27.16 -2.53 -8.61
N GLU A 678 27.81 -3.36 -9.41
CA GLU A 678 29.22 -3.72 -9.21
C GLU A 678 30.15 -2.53 -9.44
N LEU A 679 29.89 -1.70 -10.46
CA LEU A 679 30.63 -0.47 -10.71
C LEU A 679 30.56 0.47 -9.50
N LEU A 680 29.36 0.71 -8.95
CA LEU A 680 29.16 1.53 -7.76
C LEU A 680 29.89 0.96 -6.54
N ALA A 681 29.81 -0.36 -6.32
CA ALA A 681 30.49 -1.02 -5.22
C ALA A 681 32.00 -0.75 -5.30
N ARG A 682 32.59 -0.90 -6.48
CA ARG A 682 34.05 -0.67 -6.69
C ARG A 682 34.44 0.80 -6.57
N VAL A 683 33.67 1.72 -7.14
CA VAL A 683 33.94 3.16 -7.04
C VAL A 683 33.90 3.66 -5.59
N LEU A 684 32.95 3.15 -4.80
CA LEU A 684 32.77 3.59 -3.42
C LEU A 684 33.82 3.01 -2.45
N VAL A 685 34.61 1.99 -2.85
CA VAL A 685 35.72 1.42 -2.05
C VAL A 685 37.10 1.63 -2.68
N ASP A 686 37.25 2.52 -3.66
CA ASP A 686 38.48 2.74 -4.43
C ASP A 686 39.04 1.46 -5.08
N GLY A 687 38.16 0.56 -5.47
CA GLY A 687 38.51 -0.66 -6.19
C GLY A 687 38.79 -0.41 -7.67
N ASP A 688 39.25 -1.45 -8.36
CA ASP A 688 39.54 -1.40 -9.80
C ASP A 688 38.24 -1.40 -10.64
N TRP A 689 37.59 -0.26 -10.70
CA TRP A 689 36.36 -0.02 -11.45
C TRP A 689 36.60 0.12 -12.96
N GLU A 690 37.78 0.60 -13.40
CA GLU A 690 38.13 0.71 -14.81
C GLU A 690 38.24 -0.67 -15.47
N ALA A 691 38.94 -1.61 -14.81
CA ALA A 691 39.01 -2.97 -15.30
C ALA A 691 37.64 -3.60 -15.43
N HIS A 692 36.74 -3.37 -14.45
CA HIS A 692 35.37 -3.86 -14.50
C HIS A 692 34.63 -3.36 -15.74
N VAL A 693 34.69 -2.08 -16.05
CA VAL A 693 34.07 -1.49 -17.25
C VAL A 693 34.59 -2.17 -18.52
N ARG A 694 35.92 -2.29 -18.66
CA ARG A 694 36.57 -2.90 -19.83
C ARG A 694 36.25 -4.40 -19.95
N GLN A 695 36.25 -5.15 -18.85
CA GLN A 695 35.92 -6.58 -18.82
C GLN A 695 34.47 -6.84 -19.21
N THR A 696 33.52 -6.09 -18.62
CA THR A 696 32.10 -6.26 -18.92
C THR A 696 31.82 -6.00 -20.40
N ARG A 697 32.42 -4.97 -21.01
CA ARG A 697 32.30 -4.72 -22.45
C ARG A 697 32.85 -5.87 -23.27
N ARG A 698 34.02 -6.41 -22.92
CA ARG A 698 34.61 -7.58 -23.62
C ARG A 698 33.72 -8.82 -23.52
N ALA A 699 33.23 -9.15 -22.33
CA ALA A 699 32.33 -10.27 -22.08
C ALA A 699 31.00 -10.13 -22.85
N LEU A 700 30.46 -8.90 -22.96
CA LEU A 700 29.27 -8.63 -23.78
C LEU A 700 29.52 -8.98 -25.25
N PHE A 701 30.63 -8.49 -25.83
CA PHE A 701 30.96 -8.77 -27.25
C PHE A 701 31.41 -10.20 -27.53
N ALA A 702 31.85 -10.91 -26.48
CA ALA A 702 32.12 -12.36 -26.54
C ALA A 702 30.85 -13.22 -26.46
N GLY A 703 29.68 -12.60 -26.17
CA GLY A 703 28.39 -13.31 -26.00
C GLY A 703 28.24 -14.01 -24.64
N GLU A 704 29.16 -13.80 -23.70
CA GLU A 704 29.15 -14.43 -22.36
C GLU A 704 28.00 -13.92 -21.47
N LEU A 705 27.36 -12.82 -21.85
CA LEU A 705 26.32 -12.16 -21.07
C LEU A 705 24.95 -12.14 -21.76
N ASP A 706 24.76 -12.99 -22.79
CA ASP A 706 23.56 -12.97 -23.64
C ASP A 706 22.28 -13.35 -22.86
N ASP A 707 22.39 -14.15 -21.82
CA ASP A 707 21.31 -14.49 -20.89
C ASP A 707 20.77 -13.28 -20.09
N ARG A 708 21.55 -12.19 -19.99
CA ARG A 708 21.23 -10.95 -19.24
C ARG A 708 20.71 -9.82 -20.09
N LEU A 709 20.48 -10.04 -21.41
CA LEU A 709 20.09 -9.01 -22.37
C LEU A 709 18.57 -8.76 -22.46
N VAL A 710 17.77 -9.47 -21.67
CA VAL A 710 16.32 -9.46 -21.78
C VAL A 710 15.70 -8.18 -21.22
N TYR A 711 15.01 -7.44 -22.07
CA TYR A 711 14.11 -6.37 -21.63
C TYR A 711 12.76 -6.93 -21.22
N ARG A 712 12.11 -6.31 -20.21
CA ARG A 712 10.75 -6.62 -19.79
C ARG A 712 9.91 -5.36 -19.78
N ARG A 713 8.79 -5.33 -20.54
CA ARG A 713 7.91 -4.17 -20.65
C ARG A 713 6.45 -4.57 -20.61
N ARG A 714 5.63 -3.72 -19.98
CA ARG A 714 4.18 -3.92 -19.94
C ARG A 714 3.54 -3.36 -21.22
N LEU A 715 2.65 -4.15 -21.84
CA LEU A 715 1.79 -3.69 -22.90
C LEU A 715 0.61 -2.94 -22.31
N ARG A 716 0.43 -1.66 -22.67
CA ARG A 716 -0.76 -0.90 -22.28
C ARG A 716 -1.93 -1.33 -23.16
N ARG A 717 -3.04 -1.76 -22.56
CA ARG A 717 -4.31 -1.96 -23.27
C ARG A 717 -4.91 -0.57 -23.52
N GLY A 718 -4.99 -0.17 -24.76
CA GLY A 718 -5.54 1.13 -25.17
C GLY A 718 -4.84 1.55 -26.46
N GLY A 719 -5.41 1.07 -27.59
CA GLY A 719 -4.89 1.39 -28.90
C GLY A 719 -5.15 2.84 -29.29
N GLY A 720 -4.26 3.74 -28.85
CA GLY A 720 -3.98 4.89 -29.68
C GLY A 720 -3.19 4.41 -30.91
N GLU A 721 -3.44 4.97 -32.09
CA GLU A 721 -2.64 4.76 -33.28
C GLU A 721 -1.17 4.96 -32.89
N HIS A 722 -0.40 3.86 -32.91
CA HIS A 722 1.03 3.97 -32.67
C HIS A 722 1.65 4.78 -33.81
N PRO A 723 2.56 5.70 -33.50
CA PRO A 723 3.27 6.46 -34.53
C PRO A 723 3.89 5.52 -35.56
N SER A 724 4.25 6.03 -36.71
CA SER A 724 4.80 5.30 -37.86
C SER A 724 5.93 4.30 -37.51
N ARG A 725 6.55 4.46 -36.31
CA ARG A 725 7.55 3.55 -35.77
C ARG A 725 7.16 3.14 -34.31
N PRO A 726 6.51 1.98 -34.15
CA PRO A 726 6.10 1.51 -32.82
C PRO A 726 7.31 1.24 -31.92
N PRO A 727 7.15 1.42 -30.59
CA PRO A 727 8.20 1.11 -29.60
C PRO A 727 8.67 -0.36 -29.70
N ALA A 728 9.92 -0.63 -29.32
CA ALA A 728 10.56 -1.96 -29.44
C ALA A 728 9.73 -3.09 -28.81
N HIS A 729 9.15 -2.89 -27.64
CA HIS A 729 8.32 -3.88 -26.96
C HIS A 729 7.01 -4.19 -27.73
N VAL A 730 6.46 -3.20 -28.46
CA VAL A 730 5.27 -3.39 -29.31
C VAL A 730 5.65 -4.16 -30.58
N GLN A 731 6.84 -3.87 -31.17
CA GLN A 731 7.36 -4.60 -32.31
C GLN A 731 7.57 -6.09 -31.96
N ALA A 732 8.20 -6.37 -30.81
CA ALA A 732 8.40 -7.73 -30.32
C ALA A 732 7.05 -8.44 -30.04
N ALA A 733 6.08 -7.75 -29.40
CA ALA A 733 4.77 -8.30 -29.12
C ALA A 733 4.01 -8.72 -30.39
N ARG A 734 4.18 -7.98 -31.49
CA ARG A 734 3.54 -8.32 -32.81
C ARG A 734 4.05 -9.62 -33.41
N LYS A 735 5.20 -10.11 -32.98
CA LYS A 735 5.77 -11.40 -33.41
C LYS A 735 5.24 -12.58 -32.60
N LEU A 736 4.47 -12.34 -31.54
CA LEU A 736 3.83 -13.39 -30.73
C LEU A 736 2.41 -13.68 -31.23
N ALA A 737 2.05 -14.95 -31.31
CA ALA A 737 0.69 -15.37 -31.69
C ALA A 737 -0.39 -14.85 -30.70
N ARG A 738 -0.06 -14.76 -29.43
CA ARG A 738 -0.92 -14.23 -28.36
C ARG A 738 -0.08 -13.42 -27.37
N PRO A 739 0.07 -12.11 -27.54
CA PRO A 739 0.82 -11.29 -26.61
C PRO A 739 0.08 -11.18 -25.28
N GLY A 740 0.79 -11.44 -24.18
CA GLY A 740 0.32 -11.21 -22.82
C GLY A 740 0.35 -9.73 -22.42
N ASN A 741 0.10 -9.43 -21.16
CA ASN A 741 0.19 -8.05 -20.62
C ASN A 741 1.65 -7.56 -20.51
N TRP A 742 2.61 -8.46 -20.57
CA TRP A 742 4.05 -8.20 -20.52
C TRP A 742 4.73 -8.87 -21.70
N VAL A 743 5.75 -8.22 -22.23
CA VAL A 743 6.62 -8.75 -23.27
C VAL A 743 8.06 -8.80 -22.73
N ARG A 744 8.70 -9.96 -22.86
CA ARG A 744 10.13 -10.17 -22.68
C ARG A 744 10.75 -10.21 -24.07
N TYR A 745 11.76 -9.40 -24.31
CA TYR A 745 12.36 -9.33 -25.64
C TYR A 745 13.85 -9.02 -25.60
N VAL A 746 14.55 -9.44 -26.63
CA VAL A 746 15.94 -9.12 -26.90
C VAL A 746 15.99 -8.22 -28.13
N VAL A 747 16.85 -7.23 -28.11
CA VAL A 747 17.15 -6.44 -29.32
C VAL A 747 18.24 -7.19 -30.09
N THR A 748 17.88 -7.63 -31.28
CA THR A 748 18.77 -8.39 -32.17
C THR A 748 19.18 -7.53 -33.36
N ARG A 749 20.12 -8.00 -34.15
CA ARG A 749 20.52 -7.34 -35.40
C ARG A 749 19.39 -7.21 -36.43
N ALA A 750 18.34 -8.04 -36.29
CA ALA A 750 17.12 -7.97 -37.12
C ALA A 750 16.01 -7.14 -36.48
N GLY A 751 16.30 -6.47 -35.34
CA GLY A 751 15.36 -5.70 -34.52
C GLY A 751 14.85 -6.45 -33.29
N PRO A 752 13.83 -5.92 -32.57
CA PRO A 752 13.33 -6.54 -31.35
C PRO A 752 12.65 -7.88 -31.63
N GLU A 753 13.05 -8.91 -30.90
CA GLU A 753 12.47 -10.25 -30.93
C GLU A 753 12.03 -10.69 -29.53
N PRO A 754 10.83 -11.28 -29.40
CA PRO A 754 10.39 -11.83 -28.12
C PRO A 754 11.24 -13.06 -27.76
N VAL A 755 11.51 -13.27 -26.47
CA VAL A 755 12.33 -14.39 -25.99
C VAL A 755 11.75 -15.72 -26.44
N GLU A 756 10.43 -15.85 -26.49
CA GLU A 756 9.71 -17.05 -26.92
C GLU A 756 9.85 -17.38 -28.42
N ALA A 757 10.32 -16.43 -29.22
CA ALA A 757 10.54 -16.59 -30.68
C ALA A 757 11.84 -15.90 -31.11
N LEU A 758 12.89 -16.04 -30.32
CA LEU A 758 14.22 -15.50 -30.59
C LEU A 758 14.92 -16.37 -31.65
N VAL A 759 15.27 -15.77 -32.79
CA VAL A 759 15.92 -16.44 -33.91
C VAL A 759 17.27 -15.80 -34.22
N SER A 760 17.37 -14.47 -34.09
CA SER A 760 18.54 -13.71 -34.54
C SER A 760 19.52 -13.48 -33.39
N ALA A 761 20.81 -13.34 -33.70
CA ALA A 761 21.84 -13.01 -32.72
C ALA A 761 21.59 -11.63 -32.08
N PRO A 762 21.87 -11.45 -30.77
CA PRO A 762 21.76 -10.17 -30.09
C PRO A 762 22.60 -9.08 -30.78
N ASP A 763 22.12 -7.85 -30.71
CA ASP A 763 22.84 -6.66 -31.11
C ASP A 763 23.67 -6.13 -29.95
N HIS A 764 24.86 -6.66 -29.77
CA HIS A 764 25.75 -6.29 -28.65
C HIS A 764 26.13 -4.81 -28.68
N GLU A 765 26.21 -4.15 -29.88
CA GLU A 765 26.47 -2.72 -29.99
C GLU A 765 25.33 -1.90 -29.35
N HIS A 766 24.07 -2.28 -29.65
CA HIS A 766 22.90 -1.68 -29.02
C HIS A 766 23.00 -1.75 -27.47
N TYR A 767 23.41 -2.90 -26.92
CA TYR A 767 23.52 -3.06 -25.47
C TYR A 767 24.69 -2.28 -24.88
N ALA A 768 25.81 -2.21 -25.56
CA ALA A 768 26.92 -1.37 -25.16
C ALA A 768 26.52 0.11 -25.11
N GLU A 769 25.89 0.63 -26.18
CA GLU A 769 25.49 2.04 -26.28
C GLU A 769 24.27 2.43 -25.45
N ARG A 770 23.27 1.56 -25.35
CA ARG A 770 21.97 1.90 -24.74
C ARG A 770 21.76 1.36 -23.33
N GLN A 771 22.62 0.44 -22.88
CA GLN A 771 22.54 -0.15 -21.54
C GLN A 771 23.83 0.12 -20.73
N LEU A 772 24.98 -0.34 -21.20
CA LEU A 772 26.22 -0.16 -20.43
C LEU A 772 26.66 1.30 -20.38
N GLY A 773 26.75 1.96 -21.54
CA GLY A 773 27.21 3.37 -21.62
C GLY A 773 26.43 4.29 -20.68
N PRO A 774 25.10 4.41 -20.81
CA PRO A 774 24.33 5.29 -19.93
C PRO A 774 24.36 4.90 -18.45
N ALA A 775 24.46 3.59 -18.13
CA ALA A 775 24.60 3.13 -16.75
C ALA A 775 25.97 3.48 -16.16
N ALA A 776 27.03 3.34 -16.98
CA ALA A 776 28.38 3.75 -16.61
C ALA A 776 28.49 5.28 -16.43
N ASP A 777 28.03 6.05 -17.44
CA ASP A 777 28.18 7.51 -17.45
C ASP A 777 27.44 8.20 -16.32
N ALA A 778 26.37 7.60 -15.81
CA ALA A 778 25.71 8.08 -14.59
C ALA A 778 26.65 8.06 -13.36
N VAL A 779 27.64 7.18 -13.33
CA VAL A 779 28.64 7.05 -12.26
C VAL A 779 29.92 7.80 -12.64
N LEU A 780 30.45 7.51 -13.82
CA LEU A 780 31.74 8.00 -14.30
C LEU A 780 31.79 9.51 -14.51
N GLY A 781 30.65 10.13 -14.84
CA GLY A 781 30.53 11.59 -14.94
C GLY A 781 30.92 12.34 -13.67
N ALA A 782 30.64 11.78 -12.50
CA ALA A 782 31.06 12.33 -11.23
C ALA A 782 32.57 12.17 -10.96
N LEU A 783 33.24 11.25 -11.70
CA LEU A 783 34.67 11.00 -11.66
C LEU A 783 35.44 11.72 -12.80
N GLY A 784 34.76 12.53 -13.59
CA GLY A 784 35.36 13.29 -14.68
C GLY A 784 35.70 12.47 -15.93
N THR A 785 35.17 11.26 -16.08
CA THR A 785 35.41 10.39 -17.24
C THR A 785 34.11 9.84 -17.83
N SER A 786 34.18 8.99 -18.85
CA SER A 786 33.01 8.39 -19.50
C SER A 786 33.28 6.96 -19.97
N PHE A 787 32.18 6.23 -20.25
CA PHE A 787 32.25 4.89 -20.81
C PHE A 787 33.03 4.86 -22.15
N ALA A 788 32.78 5.83 -23.04
CA ALA A 788 33.48 5.95 -24.30
C ALA A 788 34.99 6.18 -24.09
N ALA A 789 35.38 7.10 -23.17
CA ALA A 789 36.79 7.38 -22.89
C ALA A 789 37.56 6.15 -22.39
N LEU A 790 36.88 5.21 -21.69
CA LEU A 790 37.51 4.00 -21.17
C LEU A 790 37.52 2.82 -22.15
N THR A 791 36.66 2.87 -23.18
CA THR A 791 36.43 1.72 -24.07
C THR A 791 36.83 1.96 -25.52
N ASP A 792 37.00 3.20 -25.98
CA ASP A 792 37.46 3.51 -27.31
C ASP A 792 38.99 3.39 -27.43
N ALA A 793 39.41 2.41 -28.20
CA ALA A 793 40.82 2.09 -28.41
C ALA A 793 41.63 3.23 -29.12
N GLN A 794 40.98 4.25 -29.67
CA GLN A 794 41.56 5.36 -30.41
C GLN A 794 42.03 6.54 -29.52
N LEU A 795 41.52 6.68 -28.29
CA LEU A 795 41.88 7.79 -27.42
C LEU A 795 43.11 7.50 -26.51
N GLY A 796 43.68 6.31 -26.56
CA GLY A 796 44.84 5.91 -25.80
C GLY A 796 46.18 6.14 -26.54
N LEU A 797 46.20 6.90 -27.63
CA LEU A 797 47.39 7.16 -28.45
C LEU A 797 47.79 8.67 -28.51
N PHE A 798 47.17 9.52 -27.65
CA PHE A 798 47.54 10.90 -27.50
C PHE A 798 47.84 11.27 -26.03
#